data_2de299177523866ce7e085d7720614be
#
_entry.id   2de299177523866ce7e085d7720614be
#
_cell.length_a   1.000
_cell.length_b   1.000
_cell.length_c   1.000
_cell.angle_alpha   90.00
_cell.angle_beta   90.00
_cell.angle_gamma   90.00
#
_symmetry.space_group_name_H-M   'P 1'
#
loop_
_entity.id
_entity.type
_entity.pdbx_description
1 polymer ?
#
loop_
_entity_poly.entity_id
_entity_poly.type
_entity_poly.pdbx_seq_one_letter_code
_entity_poly.pdbx_strand_id
1 'polypeptide(L)'
;VPTDMLDDVNRAKIVITNYHAFKLRDRIELSKGGRQLLKGRTGDDLQTAETEGQMIQRVMPDLMGLKNILVVNDEAHHCYREKPDADEDDDLKGDERKEAEKNNEAARLWISGLEAVNRKLGLARVIDLSATPFFLSGSGYVEGTLFPWTMSDFSLMDAIECGIVKLPRVPVAENIPGDELPVYRNLWENIRKDMPKKGRGKGEELDPLKLPTRLQTAIEALYGHYEKTFNLWTDKAIKVPPCFIIVCQNTAISKLVYDFVSGFQRKNEDGTTTLQNSRFALFRNFDESTGNPLPRPNTLLIDSEQLEAGDALDDNFRGMAADEIERFRREIIERSGDARSADNITDQELLREVMNTVGKPGQLGGSIRCVVSVSMLTEGWDANTVTHVLGIRAFGTQLLCEQVIGRALRRQSYELNEDGPDKGLFNVEYADVFGIPFDFTAKPVIAPPQPPRETVHVKAMRPERDALEIRFPRVEGYRVELPEERLTATFNDDSILVLSPDLVGPSITQSSGIIGQSVNMTLEHLSDTRQSTVLFEVTKHLLYTNYRDPGEEPKLHLFGQLKRITKQWLDTYLVCKGGTYPAQLMYQELADMACNKITAAITRKFLGERPIKAVLDAYNPIGSTAHVRFNTSRADRWETDSRRCHINWVVLDSDWEGEFCRVAESHPKVRAYVKNHNLGLEVPYRY
;
A
#
# COMPACT_ATOMS: atom_id res chain seq x y z
N VAL A 1 -8.44 -17.27 -14.26
CA VAL A 1 -9.52 -16.49 -14.89
C VAL A 1 -10.01 -17.27 -16.09
N PRO A 2 -11.32 -17.49 -16.27
CA PRO A 2 -11.89 -18.10 -17.48
C PRO A 2 -11.42 -17.34 -18.73
N THR A 3 -11.15 -18.07 -19.82
CA THR A 3 -10.58 -17.47 -21.04
C THR A 3 -11.47 -16.42 -21.69
N ASP A 4 -12.78 -16.58 -21.53
CA ASP A 4 -13.80 -15.63 -22.00
C ASP A 4 -13.83 -14.29 -21.22
N MET A 5 -13.26 -14.27 -20.00
CA MET A 5 -13.15 -13.06 -19.16
C MET A 5 -11.78 -12.36 -19.25
N LEU A 6 -10.80 -12.94 -19.93
CA LEU A 6 -9.46 -12.36 -20.02
C LEU A 6 -9.46 -10.99 -20.70
N ASP A 7 -10.27 -10.78 -21.72
CA ASP A 7 -10.38 -9.50 -22.43
C ASP A 7 -10.94 -8.40 -21.54
N ASP A 8 -11.89 -8.72 -20.66
CA ASP A 8 -12.46 -7.77 -19.72
C ASP A 8 -11.47 -7.40 -18.62
N VAL A 9 -10.72 -8.39 -18.11
CA VAL A 9 -9.64 -8.15 -17.11
C VAL A 9 -8.52 -7.30 -17.72
N ASN A 10 -8.15 -7.55 -18.98
CA ASN A 10 -7.11 -6.76 -19.66
C ASN A 10 -7.54 -5.30 -19.94
N ARG A 11 -8.84 -5.02 -20.01
CA ARG A 11 -9.39 -3.66 -20.13
C ARG A 11 -9.56 -2.97 -18.80
N ALA A 12 -9.66 -3.72 -17.70
CA ALA A 12 -9.82 -3.16 -16.37
C ALA A 12 -8.56 -2.40 -15.94
N LYS A 13 -8.76 -1.24 -15.31
CA LYS A 13 -7.68 -0.55 -14.62
C LYS A 13 -7.69 -1.01 -13.16
N ILE A 14 -6.62 -1.70 -12.76
CA ILE A 14 -6.48 -2.27 -11.43
C ILE A 14 -5.34 -1.55 -10.72
N VAL A 15 -5.62 -1.03 -9.53
CA VAL A 15 -4.63 -0.44 -8.63
C VAL A 15 -4.59 -1.29 -7.37
N ILE A 16 -3.43 -1.83 -7.03
CA ILE A 16 -3.18 -2.57 -5.79
C ILE A 16 -2.39 -1.65 -4.88
N THR A 17 -2.91 -1.39 -3.70
CA THR A 17 -2.28 -0.48 -2.73
C THR A 17 -2.51 -0.96 -1.30
N ASN A 18 -1.70 -0.47 -0.38
CA ASN A 18 -1.85 -0.70 1.05
C ASN A 18 -2.56 0.52 1.69
N TYR A 19 -3.34 0.31 2.75
CA TYR A 19 -4.03 1.38 3.47
C TYR A 19 -3.09 2.46 4.03
N HIS A 20 -1.85 2.13 4.36
CA HIS A 20 -0.84 3.11 4.77
C HIS A 20 -0.58 4.19 3.71
N ALA A 21 -0.81 3.89 2.44
CA ALA A 21 -0.66 4.86 1.36
C ALA A 21 -1.66 6.03 1.48
N PHE A 22 -2.78 5.86 2.19
CA PHE A 22 -3.76 6.91 2.46
C PHE A 22 -3.35 7.88 3.58
N LYS A 23 -2.22 7.63 4.25
CA LYS A 23 -1.68 8.60 5.22
C LYS A 23 -1.27 9.87 4.51
N LEU A 24 -1.85 11.00 4.94
CA LEU A 24 -1.47 12.31 4.42
C LEU A 24 -0.01 12.62 4.79
N ARG A 25 0.72 13.22 3.86
CA ARG A 25 2.11 13.64 4.09
C ARG A 25 2.15 15.03 4.68
N ASP A 26 2.89 15.19 5.75
CA ASP A 26 3.05 16.48 6.44
C ASP A 26 3.84 17.51 5.61
N ARG A 27 4.63 17.03 4.63
CA ARG A 27 5.42 17.86 3.74
C ARG A 27 5.32 17.34 2.31
N ILE A 28 4.84 18.19 1.41
CA ILE A 28 4.96 17.94 -0.04
C ILE A 28 6.39 18.32 -0.46
N GLU A 29 7.09 17.41 -1.11
CA GLU A 29 8.37 17.72 -1.74
C GLU A 29 8.15 18.67 -2.92
N LEU A 30 8.24 19.94 -2.66
CA LEU A 30 8.24 20.97 -3.69
C LEU A 30 9.58 20.96 -4.44
N SER A 31 9.54 21.10 -5.75
CA SER A 31 10.74 21.32 -6.55
C SER A 31 11.55 22.52 -6.02
N LYS A 32 12.88 22.51 -6.22
CA LYS A 32 13.75 23.61 -5.75
C LYS A 32 13.24 25.00 -6.17
N GLY A 33 12.68 25.12 -7.39
CA GLY A 33 12.08 26.35 -7.92
C GLY A 33 10.76 26.73 -7.24
N GLY A 34 9.87 25.76 -6.98
CA GLY A 34 8.61 25.96 -6.25
C GLY A 34 8.84 26.41 -4.80
N ARG A 35 9.84 25.83 -4.14
CA ARG A 35 10.25 26.22 -2.77
C ARG A 35 10.74 27.66 -2.71
N GLN A 36 11.50 28.11 -3.70
CA GLN A 36 12.04 29.47 -3.79
C GLN A 36 10.94 30.51 -4.09
N LEU A 37 9.93 30.11 -4.87
CA LEU A 37 8.78 30.97 -5.21
C LEU A 37 7.84 31.19 -4.01
N LEU A 38 7.65 30.13 -3.19
CA LEU A 38 6.76 30.16 -2.02
C LEU A 38 7.42 30.78 -0.77
N LYS A 39 8.75 30.74 -0.66
CA LYS A 39 9.48 31.38 0.44
C LYS A 39 9.30 32.89 0.50
N GLY A 40 8.88 33.54 -0.59
CA GLY A 40 8.68 34.97 -0.62
C GLY A 40 9.86 35.75 -0.04
N ARG A 41 9.62 37.01 0.35
CA ARG A 41 10.63 37.87 1.01
C ARG A 41 10.78 37.63 2.53
N THR A 42 9.91 36.86 3.16
CA THR A 42 9.85 36.64 4.62
C THR A 42 10.60 35.42 5.11
N GLY A 43 10.97 34.48 4.23
CA GLY A 43 11.88 33.40 4.58
C GLY A 43 11.29 32.24 5.41
N ASP A 44 10.02 32.29 5.80
CA ASP A 44 9.36 31.23 6.56
C ASP A 44 9.05 30.03 5.69
N ASP A 45 9.39 28.83 6.18
CA ASP A 45 9.03 27.58 5.51
C ASP A 45 7.51 27.34 5.65
N LEU A 46 6.77 27.59 4.57
CA LEU A 46 5.37 27.17 4.49
C LEU A 46 5.29 25.64 4.56
N GLN A 47 4.73 25.13 5.65
CA GLN A 47 4.37 23.71 5.77
C GLN A 47 3.11 23.48 4.92
N THR A 48 3.28 22.95 3.73
CA THR A 48 2.17 22.53 2.88
C THR A 48 1.84 21.09 3.19
N ALA A 49 0.81 20.85 4.00
CA ALA A 49 0.25 19.53 4.20
C ALA A 49 -0.42 19.03 2.90
N GLU A 50 -0.30 17.73 2.64
CA GLU A 50 -0.95 17.08 1.51
C GLU A 50 -2.48 17.15 1.66
N THR A 51 -3.19 17.49 0.59
CA THR A 51 -4.65 17.44 0.56
C THR A 51 -5.15 16.03 0.22
N GLU A 52 -6.40 15.70 0.58
CA GLU A 52 -7.02 14.41 0.22
C GLU A 52 -6.98 14.16 -1.30
N GLY A 53 -7.23 15.17 -2.13
CA GLY A 53 -7.18 15.04 -3.58
C GLY A 53 -5.79 14.72 -4.12
N GLN A 54 -4.75 15.29 -3.53
CA GLN A 54 -3.35 14.99 -3.86
C GLN A 54 -2.95 13.59 -3.39
N MET A 55 -3.40 13.20 -2.22
CA MET A 55 -3.20 11.86 -1.69
C MET A 55 -3.82 10.82 -2.63
N ILE A 56 -5.07 10.99 -3.06
CA ILE A 56 -5.74 10.07 -4.00
C ILE A 56 -4.99 10.04 -5.34
N GLN A 57 -4.58 11.20 -5.87
CA GLN A 57 -3.80 11.26 -7.10
C GLN A 57 -2.45 10.55 -6.99
N ARG A 58 -1.81 10.59 -5.82
CA ARG A 58 -0.56 9.87 -5.53
C ARG A 58 -0.77 8.36 -5.44
N VAL A 59 -1.86 7.94 -4.78
CA VAL A 59 -2.14 6.52 -4.51
C VAL A 59 -2.67 5.82 -5.77
N MET A 60 -3.54 6.48 -6.53
CA MET A 60 -4.23 5.87 -7.66
C MET A 60 -4.35 6.82 -8.87
N PRO A 61 -3.21 7.26 -9.46
CA PRO A 61 -3.21 8.23 -10.57
C PRO A 61 -4.01 7.74 -11.77
N ASP A 62 -3.98 6.43 -12.04
CA ASP A 62 -4.64 5.84 -13.22
C ASP A 62 -6.17 5.82 -13.13
N LEU A 63 -6.72 5.98 -11.92
CA LEU A 63 -8.15 5.98 -11.67
C LEU A 63 -8.76 7.39 -11.62
N MET A 64 -7.96 8.46 -11.67
CA MET A 64 -8.43 9.84 -11.50
C MET A 64 -9.47 10.28 -12.54
N GLY A 65 -9.45 9.69 -13.73
CA GLY A 65 -10.44 9.95 -14.79
C GLY A 65 -11.69 9.06 -14.74
N LEU A 66 -11.77 8.14 -13.78
CA LEU A 66 -12.85 7.17 -13.65
C LEU A 66 -13.78 7.55 -12.51
N LYS A 67 -15.00 7.00 -12.55
CA LYS A 67 -16.00 7.14 -11.48
C LYS A 67 -16.60 5.76 -11.14
N ASN A 68 -17.20 5.68 -9.96
CA ASN A 68 -17.85 4.45 -9.47
C ASN A 68 -16.87 3.28 -9.36
N ILE A 69 -15.83 3.49 -8.56
CA ILE A 69 -14.77 2.51 -8.35
C ILE A 69 -15.32 1.30 -7.55
N LEU A 70 -14.92 0.11 -7.96
CA LEU A 70 -15.10 -1.11 -7.17
C LEU A 70 -13.87 -1.28 -6.27
N VAL A 71 -14.10 -1.43 -4.97
CA VAL A 71 -13.05 -1.70 -4.00
C VAL A 71 -13.15 -3.14 -3.53
N VAL A 72 -12.02 -3.83 -3.46
CA VAL A 72 -11.89 -5.14 -2.82
C VAL A 72 -10.87 -4.98 -1.70
N ASN A 73 -11.32 -5.12 -0.46
CA ASN A 73 -10.46 -5.09 0.72
C ASN A 73 -10.08 -6.53 1.07
N ASP A 74 -8.80 -6.82 1.08
CA ASP A 74 -8.28 -8.06 1.64
C ASP A 74 -7.95 -7.85 3.12
N GLU A 75 -8.07 -8.89 3.95
CA GLU A 75 -7.95 -8.83 5.42
C GLU A 75 -8.81 -7.70 6.04
N ALA A 76 -10.03 -7.61 5.57
CA ALA A 76 -10.95 -6.52 5.89
C ALA A 76 -11.37 -6.43 7.38
N HIS A 77 -10.99 -7.42 8.19
CA HIS A 77 -11.16 -7.35 9.65
C HIS A 77 -10.35 -6.22 10.32
N HIS A 78 -9.39 -5.63 9.60
CA HIS A 78 -8.71 -4.40 10.00
C HIS A 78 -9.41 -3.12 9.50
N CYS A 79 -10.48 -3.23 8.71
CA CYS A 79 -11.20 -2.10 8.10
C CYS A 79 -12.58 -1.93 8.74
N TYR A 80 -12.63 -1.40 9.94
CA TYR A 80 -13.87 -1.19 10.69
C TYR A 80 -13.96 0.22 11.31
N ARG A 81 -15.15 0.59 11.76
CA ARG A 81 -15.35 1.77 12.61
C ARG A 81 -15.52 1.34 14.06
N GLU A 82 -14.84 2.02 14.94
CA GLU A 82 -15.05 1.89 16.36
C GLU A 82 -16.49 2.28 16.74
N LYS A 83 -16.97 1.70 17.82
CA LYS A 83 -18.27 2.07 18.38
C LYS A 83 -18.21 3.51 18.91
N PRO A 84 -19.12 4.40 18.51
CA PRO A 84 -19.03 5.82 18.86
C PRO A 84 -19.10 6.14 20.37
N ASP A 85 -19.76 5.29 21.16
CA ASP A 85 -19.99 5.47 22.59
C ASP A 85 -19.32 4.37 23.41
N ALA A 86 -18.20 3.83 22.94
CA ALA A 86 -17.42 2.92 23.76
C ALA A 86 -16.84 3.74 24.94
N ASP A 87 -17.42 3.55 26.12
CA ASP A 87 -16.69 3.86 27.35
C ASP A 87 -15.33 3.19 27.21
N GLU A 88 -14.25 3.93 27.49
CA GLU A 88 -12.89 3.39 27.41
C GLU A 88 -12.89 2.05 28.14
N ASP A 89 -12.66 0.96 27.40
CA ASP A 89 -12.66 -0.39 27.95
C ASP A 89 -11.49 -0.45 28.93
N ASP A 90 -11.77 -0.14 30.19
CA ASP A 90 -10.79 0.03 31.27
C ASP A 90 -10.03 -1.27 31.62
N ASP A 91 -10.39 -2.38 30.98
CA ASP A 91 -9.82 -3.70 31.26
C ASP A 91 -8.54 -4.00 30.50
N LEU A 92 -8.25 -3.31 29.39
CA LEU A 92 -7.02 -3.52 28.62
C LEU A 92 -5.82 -2.82 29.28
N LYS A 93 -4.73 -3.56 29.57
CA LYS A 93 -3.55 -3.06 30.29
C LYS A 93 -2.25 -3.34 29.51
N GLY A 94 -1.35 -2.38 29.56
CA GLY A 94 0.02 -2.57 29.06
C GLY A 94 0.10 -2.74 27.53
N ASP A 95 0.64 -3.86 27.08
CA ASP A 95 0.90 -4.11 25.67
C ASP A 95 -0.40 -4.38 24.88
N GLU A 96 -1.42 -4.97 25.50
CA GLU A 96 -2.73 -5.20 24.88
C GLU A 96 -3.42 -3.89 24.51
N ARG A 97 -3.34 -2.88 25.38
CA ARG A 97 -3.88 -1.54 25.08
C ARG A 97 -3.17 -0.87 23.90
N LYS A 98 -1.84 -0.98 23.84
CA LYS A 98 -1.07 -0.42 22.72
C LYS A 98 -1.39 -1.11 21.40
N GLU A 99 -1.58 -2.43 21.44
CA GLU A 99 -1.98 -3.19 20.24
C GLU A 99 -3.37 -2.78 19.77
N ALA A 100 -4.32 -2.64 20.67
CA ALA A 100 -5.67 -2.14 20.37
C ALA A 100 -5.65 -0.71 19.78
N GLU A 101 -4.88 0.21 20.39
CA GLU A 101 -4.72 1.58 19.88
C GLU A 101 -4.12 1.58 18.46
N LYS A 102 -3.10 0.75 18.20
CA LYS A 102 -2.49 0.60 16.87
C LYS A 102 -3.48 0.06 15.84
N ASN A 103 -4.27 -0.94 16.20
CA ASN A 103 -5.29 -1.52 15.33
C ASN A 103 -6.39 -0.50 15.00
N ASN A 104 -6.83 0.27 15.97
CA ASN A 104 -7.84 1.31 15.79
C ASN A 104 -7.32 2.47 14.93
N GLU A 105 -6.06 2.88 15.09
CA GLU A 105 -5.43 3.88 14.22
C GLU A 105 -5.36 3.39 12.78
N ALA A 106 -4.98 2.13 12.56
CA ALA A 106 -4.96 1.51 11.25
C ALA A 106 -6.36 1.45 10.62
N ALA A 107 -7.37 1.04 11.39
CA ALA A 107 -8.76 0.97 10.95
C ALA A 107 -9.32 2.36 10.58
N ARG A 108 -9.05 3.39 11.38
CA ARG A 108 -9.43 4.77 11.08
C ARG A 108 -8.79 5.28 9.81
N LEU A 109 -7.49 5.01 9.60
CA LEU A 109 -6.77 5.42 8.40
C LEU A 109 -7.36 4.76 7.16
N TRP A 110 -7.65 3.46 7.22
CA TRP A 110 -8.21 2.70 6.11
C TRP A 110 -9.59 3.23 5.71
N ILE A 111 -10.51 3.33 6.67
CA ILE A 111 -11.86 3.86 6.44
C ILE A 111 -11.82 5.29 5.91
N SER A 112 -10.99 6.17 6.49
CA SER A 112 -10.87 7.56 6.02
C SER A 112 -10.35 7.64 4.58
N GLY A 113 -9.42 6.74 4.21
CA GLY A 113 -8.97 6.60 2.84
C GLY A 113 -10.08 6.22 1.87
N LEU A 114 -10.88 5.22 2.20
CA LEU A 114 -12.04 4.82 1.39
C LEU A 114 -13.09 5.93 1.28
N GLU A 115 -13.33 6.67 2.34
CA GLU A 115 -14.22 7.83 2.30
C GLU A 115 -13.71 8.94 1.41
N ALA A 116 -12.42 9.21 1.43
CA ALA A 116 -11.79 10.19 0.54
C ALA A 116 -11.94 9.75 -0.94
N VAL A 117 -11.71 8.45 -1.24
CA VAL A 117 -11.94 7.87 -2.57
C VAL A 117 -13.41 8.04 -2.97
N ASN A 118 -14.35 7.74 -2.06
CA ASN A 118 -15.78 7.90 -2.32
C ASN A 118 -16.15 9.36 -2.63
N ARG A 119 -15.63 10.32 -1.87
CA ARG A 119 -15.88 11.75 -2.12
C ARG A 119 -15.34 12.21 -3.47
N LYS A 120 -14.21 11.68 -3.90
CA LYS A 120 -13.52 12.15 -5.12
C LYS A 120 -13.96 11.42 -6.39
N LEU A 121 -14.03 10.10 -6.32
CA LEU A 121 -14.26 9.23 -7.49
C LEU A 121 -15.62 8.53 -7.44
N GLY A 122 -16.24 8.42 -6.26
CA GLY A 122 -17.42 7.60 -6.02
C GLY A 122 -17.08 6.12 -5.91
N LEU A 123 -17.75 5.41 -5.00
CA LEU A 123 -17.64 3.97 -4.84
C LEU A 123 -18.92 3.29 -5.32
N ALA A 124 -18.81 2.37 -6.26
CA ALA A 124 -19.93 1.55 -6.70
C ALA A 124 -20.27 0.48 -5.67
N ARG A 125 -19.26 -0.22 -5.19
CA ARG A 125 -19.34 -1.28 -4.17
C ARG A 125 -18.01 -1.37 -3.42
N VAL A 126 -18.07 -1.83 -2.18
CA VAL A 126 -16.93 -2.30 -1.40
C VAL A 126 -17.19 -3.77 -1.09
N ILE A 127 -16.25 -4.63 -1.41
CA ILE A 127 -16.27 -6.06 -1.13
C ILE A 127 -15.18 -6.33 -0.11
N ASP A 128 -15.57 -6.77 1.05
CA ASP A 128 -14.68 -7.13 2.14
C ASP A 128 -14.43 -8.62 2.12
N LEU A 129 -13.16 -9.02 2.05
CA LEU A 129 -12.69 -10.39 2.13
C LEU A 129 -11.90 -10.54 3.42
N SER A 130 -12.22 -11.52 4.22
CA SER A 130 -11.51 -11.84 5.45
C SER A 130 -11.72 -13.28 5.84
N ALA A 131 -10.70 -13.94 6.34
CA ALA A 131 -10.82 -15.24 6.99
C ALA A 131 -11.50 -15.13 8.37
N THR A 132 -11.49 -13.93 8.97
CA THR A 132 -11.95 -13.68 10.33
C THR A 132 -12.75 -12.38 10.39
N PRO A 133 -14.00 -12.34 9.86
CA PRO A 133 -14.81 -11.13 9.74
C PRO A 133 -15.40 -10.70 11.09
N PHE A 134 -14.55 -10.48 12.08
CA PHE A 134 -14.92 -10.19 13.46
C PHE A 134 -14.26 -8.90 13.95
N PHE A 135 -14.92 -8.23 14.89
CA PHE A 135 -14.36 -7.07 15.57
C PHE A 135 -13.19 -7.47 16.47
N LEU A 136 -12.12 -6.69 16.39
CA LEU A 136 -10.92 -6.85 17.20
C LEU A 136 -11.09 -6.23 18.59
N SER A 137 -10.22 -6.63 19.51
CA SER A 137 -10.14 -6.05 20.85
C SER A 137 -9.91 -4.53 20.79
N GLY A 138 -10.59 -3.78 21.63
CA GLY A 138 -10.52 -2.32 21.68
C GLY A 138 -11.36 -1.58 20.63
N SER A 139 -12.12 -2.29 19.79
CA SER A 139 -13.03 -1.68 18.80
C SER A 139 -14.30 -1.10 19.41
N GLY A 140 -14.51 -1.28 20.73
CA GLY A 140 -15.76 -0.95 21.43
C GLY A 140 -16.86 -1.99 21.26
N TYR A 141 -16.60 -3.06 20.51
CA TYR A 141 -17.43 -4.26 20.44
C TYR A 141 -16.74 -5.38 21.21
N VAL A 142 -17.54 -6.36 21.66
CA VAL A 142 -16.96 -7.58 22.25
C VAL A 142 -16.11 -8.26 21.19
N GLU A 143 -14.86 -8.53 21.51
CA GLU A 143 -13.93 -9.21 20.61
C GLU A 143 -14.51 -10.55 20.12
N GLY A 144 -14.35 -10.85 18.82
CA GLY A 144 -14.95 -12.03 18.21
C GLY A 144 -16.42 -11.86 17.82
N THR A 145 -16.98 -10.65 17.91
CA THR A 145 -18.32 -10.36 17.38
C THR A 145 -18.28 -10.29 15.86
N LEU A 146 -19.11 -11.07 15.19
CA LEU A 146 -19.19 -11.11 13.73
C LEU A 146 -19.65 -9.75 13.18
N PHE A 147 -19.05 -9.31 12.08
CA PHE A 147 -19.46 -8.10 11.37
C PHE A 147 -20.92 -8.22 10.90
N PRO A 148 -21.79 -7.24 11.16
CA PRO A 148 -23.21 -7.31 10.81
C PRO A 148 -23.47 -7.25 9.29
N TRP A 149 -22.47 -6.93 8.48
CA TRP A 149 -22.56 -6.93 6.99
C TRP A 149 -21.98 -8.18 6.34
N THR A 150 -21.62 -9.21 7.13
CA THR A 150 -21.15 -10.50 6.60
C THR A 150 -22.27 -11.16 5.80
N MET A 151 -22.03 -11.39 4.52
CA MET A 151 -22.98 -11.98 3.58
C MET A 151 -22.84 -13.50 3.47
N SER A 152 -21.63 -13.99 3.63
CA SER A 152 -21.30 -15.40 3.60
C SER A 152 -20.08 -15.63 4.49
N ASP A 153 -20.12 -16.67 5.28
CA ASP A 153 -19.01 -17.14 6.09
C ASP A 153 -18.74 -18.61 5.83
N PHE A 154 -17.51 -19.00 6.00
CA PHE A 154 -17.05 -20.37 5.99
C PHE A 154 -16.03 -20.52 7.12
N SER A 155 -16.50 -21.01 8.25
CA SER A 155 -15.72 -21.05 9.48
C SER A 155 -14.64 -22.13 9.46
N LEU A 156 -13.70 -22.05 10.39
CA LEU A 156 -12.73 -23.13 10.60
C LEU A 156 -13.43 -24.45 10.92
N MET A 157 -14.56 -24.40 11.63
CA MET A 157 -15.36 -25.59 11.93
C MET A 157 -15.95 -26.22 10.67
N ASP A 158 -16.50 -25.40 9.76
CA ASP A 158 -17.00 -25.90 8.46
C ASP A 158 -15.87 -26.57 7.66
N ALA A 159 -14.67 -25.98 7.67
CA ALA A 159 -13.50 -26.52 7.01
C ALA A 159 -13.06 -27.88 7.61
N ILE A 160 -13.13 -28.03 8.94
CA ILE A 160 -12.84 -29.28 9.64
C ILE A 160 -13.91 -30.33 9.30
N GLU A 161 -15.19 -29.99 9.34
CA GLU A 161 -16.29 -30.87 9.01
C GLU A 161 -16.27 -31.33 7.55
N CYS A 162 -15.91 -30.45 6.62
CA CYS A 162 -15.72 -30.78 5.22
C CYS A 162 -14.45 -31.61 4.94
N GLY A 163 -13.55 -31.74 5.91
CA GLY A 163 -12.30 -32.49 5.76
C GLY A 163 -11.26 -31.83 4.84
N ILE A 164 -11.44 -30.56 4.48
CA ILE A 164 -10.51 -29.83 3.60
C ILE A 164 -9.29 -29.28 4.35
N VAL A 165 -9.25 -29.44 5.66
CA VAL A 165 -8.11 -29.11 6.52
C VAL A 165 -7.68 -30.32 7.34
N LYS A 166 -6.51 -30.26 8.00
CA LYS A 166 -6.08 -31.27 8.97
C LYS A 166 -7.03 -31.28 10.17
N LEU A 167 -7.14 -32.44 10.82
CA LEU A 167 -7.88 -32.57 12.06
C LEU A 167 -7.01 -32.11 13.24
N PRO A 168 -7.43 -31.08 14.01
CA PRO A 168 -6.72 -30.69 15.20
C PRO A 168 -6.93 -31.71 16.32
N ARG A 169 -5.85 -32.16 16.92
CA ARG A 169 -5.89 -32.97 18.16
C ARG A 169 -5.60 -32.03 19.33
N VAL A 170 -6.61 -31.77 20.13
CA VAL A 170 -6.51 -30.89 21.31
C VAL A 170 -6.72 -31.69 22.59
N PRO A 171 -6.09 -31.31 23.70
CA PRO A 171 -6.36 -31.93 25.01
C PRO A 171 -7.81 -31.65 25.44
N VAL A 172 -8.57 -32.68 25.72
CA VAL A 172 -9.99 -32.57 26.09
C VAL A 172 -10.16 -32.29 27.58
N ALA A 173 -9.29 -32.88 28.41
CA ALA A 173 -9.34 -32.72 29.87
C ALA A 173 -7.94 -32.88 30.50
N GLU A 174 -7.75 -32.19 31.62
CA GLU A 174 -6.58 -32.32 32.49
C GLU A 174 -6.96 -33.29 33.60
N ASN A 175 -7.00 -34.59 33.30
CA ASN A 175 -7.53 -35.60 34.21
C ASN A 175 -6.47 -36.24 35.14
N ILE A 176 -5.31 -35.62 35.28
CA ILE A 176 -4.26 -36.22 36.10
C ILE A 176 -4.13 -35.40 37.38
N PRO A 177 -4.44 -35.95 38.55
CA PRO A 177 -4.30 -35.26 39.80
C PRO A 177 -2.80 -35.14 40.19
N GLY A 178 -2.34 -33.91 40.41
CA GLY A 178 -1.01 -33.60 40.87
C GLY A 178 -0.46 -32.28 40.31
N ASP A 179 0.23 -31.50 41.16
CA ASP A 179 0.77 -30.18 40.81
C ASP A 179 1.99 -30.21 39.85
N GLU A 180 2.51 -31.38 39.55
CA GLU A 180 3.74 -31.56 38.74
C GLU A 180 3.47 -31.91 37.25
N LEU A 181 2.23 -32.02 36.85
CA LEU A 181 1.86 -32.52 35.52
C LEU A 181 1.63 -31.38 34.51
N PRO A 182 1.96 -31.60 33.22
CA PRO A 182 1.85 -30.57 32.22
C PRO A 182 0.40 -30.21 31.98
N VAL A 183 0.09 -28.89 32.10
CA VAL A 183 -1.21 -28.31 31.80
C VAL A 183 -1.27 -28.02 30.33
N TYR A 184 -1.94 -28.88 29.57
CA TYR A 184 -1.91 -28.79 28.11
C TYR A 184 -2.97 -27.86 27.50
N ARG A 185 -4.06 -27.54 28.22
CA ARG A 185 -5.16 -26.76 27.66
C ARG A 185 -5.00 -25.26 27.84
N ASN A 186 -4.74 -24.79 29.06
CA ASN A 186 -4.57 -23.36 29.41
C ASN A 186 -3.18 -23.12 29.98
N LEU A 187 -2.15 -23.51 29.25
CA LEU A 187 -0.78 -23.47 29.72
C LEU A 187 -0.38 -22.06 30.22
N TRP A 188 -0.70 -21.02 29.43
CA TRP A 188 -0.31 -19.65 29.75
C TRP A 188 -0.90 -19.17 31.10
N GLU A 189 -2.16 -19.41 31.37
CA GLU A 189 -2.80 -19.00 32.62
C GLU A 189 -2.13 -19.61 33.85
N ASN A 190 -1.57 -20.79 33.68
CA ASN A 190 -0.90 -21.53 34.77
C ASN A 190 0.57 -21.11 34.93
N ILE A 191 1.23 -20.56 33.91
CA ILE A 191 2.67 -20.24 33.98
C ILE A 191 2.97 -18.74 34.02
N ARG A 192 2.03 -17.86 33.63
CA ARG A 192 2.26 -16.41 33.46
C ARG A 192 2.84 -15.71 34.69
N LYS A 193 2.51 -16.19 35.91
CA LYS A 193 2.98 -15.61 37.15
C LYS A 193 4.42 -15.96 37.43
N ASP A 194 4.87 -17.16 36.97
CA ASP A 194 6.19 -17.75 37.23
C ASP A 194 7.17 -17.43 36.08
N MET A 195 6.71 -16.78 35.01
CA MET A 195 7.56 -16.36 33.89
C MET A 195 8.59 -15.33 34.35
N PRO A 196 9.84 -15.43 33.87
CA PRO A 196 10.88 -14.47 34.18
C PRO A 196 10.46 -13.05 33.83
N LYS A 197 10.61 -12.10 34.77
CA LYS A 197 10.30 -10.68 34.57
C LYS A 197 11.59 -9.89 34.45
N LYS A 198 11.65 -8.95 33.53
CA LYS A 198 12.78 -8.04 33.39
C LYS A 198 12.90 -7.21 34.67
N GLY A 199 14.03 -7.31 35.36
CA GLY A 199 14.32 -6.53 36.57
C GLY A 199 14.37 -5.03 36.28
N ARG A 200 14.24 -4.17 37.31
CA ARG A 200 14.33 -2.70 37.17
C ARG A 200 15.75 -2.19 36.88
N GLY A 201 16.77 -3.08 36.85
CA GLY A 201 18.17 -2.75 36.58
C GLY A 201 18.48 -2.71 35.09
N LYS A 202 19.23 -1.71 34.63
CA LYS A 202 19.83 -1.68 33.28
C LYS A 202 20.84 -2.82 33.18
N GLY A 203 20.52 -3.90 32.42
CA GLY A 203 21.49 -4.94 32.05
C GLY A 203 21.20 -6.36 32.55
N GLU A 204 20.13 -6.66 33.28
CA GLU A 204 19.73 -8.05 33.55
C GLU A 204 19.06 -8.64 32.27
N GLU A 205 19.83 -9.49 31.59
CA GLU A 205 19.29 -10.37 30.55
C GLU A 205 18.45 -11.47 31.21
N LEU A 206 17.32 -11.80 30.60
CA LEU A 206 16.45 -12.87 31.04
C LEU A 206 17.16 -14.22 30.78
N ASP A 207 17.20 -15.11 31.81
CA ASP A 207 17.88 -16.39 31.72
C ASP A 207 16.94 -17.48 31.16
N PRO A 208 17.20 -18.04 29.95
CA PRO A 208 16.39 -19.08 29.37
C PRO A 208 16.28 -20.35 30.19
N LEU A 209 17.24 -20.62 31.05
CA LEU A 209 17.24 -21.80 31.93
C LEU A 209 16.29 -21.66 33.14
N LYS A 210 15.76 -20.45 33.38
CA LYS A 210 14.79 -20.17 34.46
C LYS A 210 13.33 -20.22 33.99
N LEU A 211 13.05 -20.81 32.84
CA LEU A 211 11.66 -21.03 32.42
C LEU A 211 10.92 -21.91 33.46
N PRO A 212 9.61 -21.66 33.68
CA PRO A 212 8.80 -22.47 34.58
C PRO A 212 8.87 -23.96 34.23
N THR A 213 9.01 -24.83 35.24
CA THR A 213 9.12 -26.28 35.05
C THR A 213 7.94 -26.83 34.23
N ARG A 214 6.72 -26.32 34.45
CA ARG A 214 5.53 -26.72 33.70
C ARG A 214 5.69 -26.44 32.21
N LEU A 215 6.27 -25.30 31.82
CA LEU A 215 6.55 -24.96 30.43
C LEU A 215 7.63 -25.86 29.84
N GLN A 216 8.71 -26.09 30.59
CA GLN A 216 9.76 -26.98 30.14
C GLN A 216 9.22 -28.38 29.86
N THR A 217 8.41 -28.92 30.79
CA THR A 217 7.79 -30.26 30.64
C THR A 217 6.82 -30.31 29.46
N ALA A 218 6.04 -29.24 29.22
CA ALA A 218 5.16 -29.17 28.07
C ALA A 218 5.93 -29.20 26.74
N ILE A 219 7.02 -28.41 26.64
CA ILE A 219 7.86 -28.42 25.43
C ILE A 219 8.51 -29.78 25.24
N GLU A 220 8.97 -30.42 26.31
CA GLU A 220 9.64 -31.73 26.29
C GLU A 220 8.68 -32.85 25.83
N ALA A 221 7.47 -32.87 26.39
CA ALA A 221 6.46 -33.85 26.01
C ALA A 221 6.08 -33.73 24.51
N LEU A 222 5.88 -32.50 24.03
CA LEU A 222 5.58 -32.24 22.62
C LEU A 222 6.75 -32.54 21.70
N TYR A 223 7.98 -32.22 22.12
CA TYR A 223 9.18 -32.55 21.38
C TYR A 223 9.32 -34.08 21.21
N GLY A 224 9.06 -34.85 22.24
CA GLY A 224 9.09 -36.31 22.14
C GLY A 224 8.05 -36.87 21.15
N HIS A 225 6.90 -36.21 21.03
CA HIS A 225 5.91 -36.57 20.00
C HIS A 225 6.33 -36.10 18.59
N TYR A 226 6.90 -34.89 18.51
CA TYR A 226 7.46 -34.34 17.26
C TYR A 226 8.59 -35.23 16.72
N GLU A 227 9.50 -35.71 17.58
CA GLU A 227 10.59 -36.59 17.19
C GLU A 227 10.09 -37.90 16.55
N LYS A 228 9.03 -38.48 17.10
CA LYS A 228 8.39 -39.63 16.48
C LYS A 228 7.82 -39.32 15.10
N THR A 229 7.18 -38.16 14.96
CA THR A 229 6.63 -37.70 13.68
C THR A 229 7.75 -37.43 12.67
N PHE A 230 8.85 -36.81 13.11
CA PHE A 230 10.02 -36.55 12.28
C PHE A 230 10.65 -37.85 11.75
N ASN A 231 10.80 -38.85 12.60
CA ASN A 231 11.33 -40.16 12.22
C ASN A 231 10.41 -40.86 11.22
N LEU A 232 9.09 -40.85 11.46
CA LEU A 232 8.10 -41.37 10.53
C LEU A 232 8.16 -40.73 9.14
N TRP A 233 8.35 -39.42 9.07
CA TRP A 233 8.49 -38.68 7.82
C TRP A 233 9.78 -39.06 7.10
N THR A 234 10.87 -39.20 7.86
CA THR A 234 12.15 -39.66 7.32
C THR A 234 12.06 -41.07 6.76
N ASP A 235 11.42 -41.99 7.47
CA ASP A 235 11.20 -43.39 7.02
C ASP A 235 10.36 -43.45 5.75
N LYS A 236 9.40 -42.54 5.59
CA LYS A 236 8.58 -42.38 4.40
C LYS A 236 9.22 -41.58 3.28
N ALA A 237 10.48 -41.19 3.44
CA ALA A 237 11.25 -40.38 2.48
C ALA A 237 10.57 -39.05 2.07
N ILE A 238 9.83 -38.43 2.98
CA ILE A 238 9.28 -37.09 2.80
C ILE A 238 10.45 -36.11 2.82
N LYS A 239 10.61 -35.34 1.75
CA LYS A 239 11.79 -34.50 1.49
C LYS A 239 11.95 -33.29 2.39
N VAL A 240 10.94 -32.94 3.15
CA VAL A 240 10.92 -31.78 4.05
C VAL A 240 10.58 -32.24 5.47
N PRO A 241 11.12 -31.59 6.52
CA PRO A 241 10.78 -31.93 7.89
C PRO A 241 9.35 -31.48 8.24
N PRO A 242 8.68 -32.13 9.19
CA PRO A 242 7.51 -31.58 9.84
C PRO A 242 7.89 -30.28 10.57
N CYS A 243 6.98 -29.32 10.67
CA CYS A 243 7.20 -28.06 11.33
C CYS A 243 6.46 -28.00 12.67
N PHE A 244 7.16 -27.52 13.71
CA PHE A 244 6.65 -27.24 15.04
C PHE A 244 6.53 -25.73 15.23
N ILE A 245 5.38 -25.22 15.65
CA ILE A 245 5.17 -23.80 15.92
C ILE A 245 5.01 -23.54 17.39
N ILE A 246 5.68 -22.51 17.90
CA ILE A 246 5.51 -22.00 19.27
C ILE A 246 5.05 -20.54 19.17
N VAL A 247 3.85 -20.26 19.66
CA VAL A 247 3.28 -18.90 19.64
C VAL A 247 3.37 -18.30 21.04
N CYS A 248 4.10 -17.19 21.16
CA CYS A 248 4.40 -16.54 22.43
C CYS A 248 3.62 -15.22 22.61
N GLN A 249 3.49 -14.78 23.86
CA GLN A 249 2.77 -13.55 24.24
C GLN A 249 3.46 -12.27 23.74
N ASN A 250 4.80 -12.23 23.81
CA ASN A 250 5.59 -11.05 23.45
C ASN A 250 7.03 -11.42 23.09
N THR A 251 7.78 -10.45 22.56
CA THR A 251 9.17 -10.57 22.11
C THR A 251 10.12 -11.13 23.19
N ALA A 252 9.96 -10.71 24.43
CA ALA A 252 10.83 -11.18 25.52
C ALA A 252 10.66 -12.67 25.79
N ILE A 253 9.42 -13.15 25.76
CA ILE A 253 9.09 -14.56 25.96
C ILE A 253 9.50 -15.40 24.76
N SER A 254 9.27 -14.90 23.55
CA SER A 254 9.66 -15.62 22.32
C SER A 254 11.18 -15.81 22.27
N LYS A 255 11.96 -14.79 22.62
CA LYS A 255 13.41 -14.87 22.68
C LYS A 255 13.87 -15.90 23.72
N LEU A 256 13.30 -15.89 24.94
CA LEU A 256 13.60 -16.88 25.96
C LEU A 256 13.31 -18.31 25.50
N VAL A 257 12.17 -18.54 24.91
CA VAL A 257 11.75 -19.85 24.42
C VAL A 257 12.62 -20.27 23.24
N TYR A 258 12.92 -19.35 22.32
CA TYR A 258 13.82 -19.61 21.21
C TYR A 258 15.20 -20.05 21.70
N ASP A 259 15.81 -19.31 22.61
CA ASP A 259 17.11 -19.63 23.16
C ASP A 259 17.09 -20.99 23.90
N PHE A 260 16.00 -21.29 24.60
CA PHE A 260 15.85 -22.57 25.30
C PHE A 260 15.77 -23.77 24.33
N VAL A 261 15.05 -23.62 23.21
CA VAL A 261 14.85 -24.73 22.25
C VAL A 261 15.97 -24.85 21.23
N SER A 262 16.61 -23.75 20.84
CA SER A 262 17.66 -23.74 19.81
C SER A 262 19.09 -23.78 20.36
N GLY A 263 19.27 -23.45 21.64
CA GLY A 263 20.58 -23.19 22.26
C GLY A 263 20.95 -21.71 22.16
N PHE A 264 21.84 -21.26 23.03
CA PHE A 264 22.31 -19.89 23.11
C PHE A 264 23.74 -19.77 23.63
N GLN A 265 24.39 -18.65 23.31
CA GLN A 265 25.73 -18.34 23.85
C GLN A 265 25.59 -17.39 25.03
N ARG A 266 26.16 -17.81 26.17
CA ARG A 266 26.22 -17.04 27.43
C ARG A 266 27.55 -16.34 27.55
N LYS A 267 27.55 -15.03 27.73
CA LYS A 267 28.76 -14.28 28.09
C LYS A 267 29.07 -14.48 29.60
N ASN A 268 30.26 -14.91 29.92
CA ASN A 268 30.75 -15.05 31.28
C ASN A 268 31.32 -13.71 31.80
N GLU A 269 31.50 -13.58 33.09
CA GLU A 269 32.08 -12.39 33.74
C GLU A 269 33.52 -12.08 33.27
N ASP A 270 34.24 -13.09 32.80
CA ASP A 270 35.60 -12.99 32.25
C ASP A 270 35.67 -12.58 30.79
N GLY A 271 34.51 -12.31 30.15
CA GLY A 271 34.39 -11.94 28.73
C GLY A 271 34.43 -13.13 27.75
N THR A 272 34.57 -14.36 28.27
CA THR A 272 34.47 -15.57 27.42
C THR A 272 33.03 -15.92 27.15
N THR A 273 32.77 -16.61 26.01
CA THR A 273 31.44 -17.06 25.63
C THR A 273 31.36 -18.57 25.82
N THR A 274 30.36 -19.04 26.56
CA THR A 274 30.08 -20.47 26.72
C THR A 274 28.79 -20.83 26.02
N LEU A 275 28.83 -21.86 25.15
CA LEU A 275 27.61 -22.37 24.49
C LEU A 275 26.81 -23.20 25.51
N GLN A 276 25.55 -22.81 25.67
CA GLN A 276 24.51 -23.61 26.34
C GLN A 276 23.64 -24.24 25.23
N ASN A 277 24.03 -25.45 24.80
CA ASN A 277 23.30 -26.12 23.77
C ASN A 277 21.96 -26.68 24.27
N SER A 278 20.95 -26.66 23.43
CA SER A 278 19.63 -27.19 23.76
C SER A 278 19.66 -28.72 23.91
N ARG A 279 18.80 -29.26 24.76
CA ARG A 279 18.58 -30.71 24.87
C ARG A 279 17.75 -31.27 23.73
N PHE A 280 17.08 -30.40 22.93
CA PHE A 280 16.23 -30.75 21.79
C PHE A 280 17.05 -30.86 20.49
N ALA A 281 17.65 -32.01 20.25
CA ALA A 281 18.64 -32.22 19.19
C ALA A 281 18.13 -31.76 17.79
N LEU A 282 16.86 -32.00 17.48
CA LEU A 282 16.28 -31.61 16.17
C LEU A 282 16.06 -30.11 16.02
N PHE A 283 16.03 -29.34 17.10
CA PHE A 283 15.78 -27.90 17.10
C PHE A 283 17.02 -27.04 17.28
N ARG A 284 18.19 -27.65 17.57
CA ARG A 284 19.45 -26.94 17.79
C ARG A 284 19.85 -26.13 16.59
N ASN A 285 20.34 -24.92 16.85
CA ASN A 285 20.96 -24.05 15.84
C ASN A 285 22.49 -24.03 15.95
N PHE A 286 23.06 -24.80 16.85
CA PHE A 286 24.52 -24.91 17.06
C PHE A 286 24.96 -26.35 16.90
N ASP A 287 26.11 -26.53 16.26
CA ASP A 287 26.78 -27.83 16.14
C ASP A 287 27.32 -28.29 17.50
N GLU A 288 27.05 -29.54 17.85
CA GLU A 288 27.41 -30.08 19.15
C GLU A 288 28.92 -30.26 19.34
N SER A 289 29.64 -30.51 18.25
CA SER A 289 31.08 -30.82 18.28
C SER A 289 31.94 -29.57 18.23
N THR A 290 31.53 -28.57 17.45
CA THR A 290 32.29 -27.34 17.19
C THR A 290 31.80 -26.14 18.00
N GLY A 291 30.55 -26.17 18.48
CA GLY A 291 29.90 -25.04 19.14
C GLY A 291 29.58 -23.87 18.21
N ASN A 292 29.78 -24.03 16.91
CA ASN A 292 29.48 -23.00 15.92
C ASN A 292 28.02 -23.02 15.54
N PRO A 293 27.44 -21.87 15.11
CA PRO A 293 26.11 -21.82 14.51
C PRO A 293 26.02 -22.78 13.31
N LEU A 294 24.88 -23.48 13.20
CA LEU A 294 24.63 -24.28 12.02
C LEU A 294 24.44 -23.38 10.81
N PRO A 295 24.93 -23.82 9.64
CA PRO A 295 24.81 -23.03 8.41
C PRO A 295 23.38 -22.77 8.00
N ARG A 296 22.50 -23.74 8.23
CA ARG A 296 21.04 -23.60 8.09
C ARG A 296 20.40 -23.82 9.46
N PRO A 297 19.68 -22.83 9.97
CA PRO A 297 19.03 -22.97 11.27
C PRO A 297 17.91 -24.01 11.20
N ASN A 298 17.76 -24.81 12.25
CA ASN A 298 16.64 -25.70 12.43
C ASN A 298 15.45 -24.98 13.07
N THR A 299 15.72 -23.96 13.88
CA THR A 299 14.72 -23.14 14.58
C THR A 299 14.82 -21.70 14.15
N LEU A 300 13.69 -21.10 13.82
CA LEU A 300 13.56 -19.71 13.40
C LEU A 300 12.79 -18.92 14.45
N LEU A 301 13.29 -17.73 14.81
CA LEU A 301 12.54 -16.74 15.58
C LEU A 301 11.90 -15.73 14.64
N ILE A 302 10.60 -15.50 14.80
CA ILE A 302 9.84 -14.53 14.03
C ILE A 302 9.27 -13.49 14.99
N ASP A 303 9.80 -12.28 14.90
CA ASP A 303 9.32 -11.14 15.64
C ASP A 303 8.95 -10.02 14.66
N SER A 304 7.83 -9.34 14.91
CA SER A 304 7.40 -8.21 14.09
C SER A 304 8.42 -7.07 14.08
N GLU A 305 9.10 -6.82 15.22
CA GLU A 305 10.17 -5.81 15.30
C GLU A 305 11.39 -6.19 14.44
N GLN A 306 11.76 -7.46 14.41
CA GLN A 306 12.86 -7.95 13.56
C GLN A 306 12.51 -7.91 12.08
N LEU A 307 11.24 -8.19 11.74
CA LEU A 307 10.74 -8.05 10.36
C LEU A 307 10.74 -6.60 9.89
N GLU A 308 10.58 -5.63 10.81
CA GLU A 308 10.63 -4.20 10.50
C GLU A 308 12.07 -3.66 10.51
N ALA A 309 12.96 -4.19 11.37
CA ALA A 309 14.33 -3.69 11.55
C ALA A 309 15.38 -4.32 10.62
N GLY A 310 15.11 -5.48 10.03
CA GLY A 310 16.04 -6.13 9.09
C GLY A 310 17.26 -6.85 9.69
N ASP A 311 17.32 -7.06 10.99
CA ASP A 311 18.51 -7.52 11.75
C ASP A 311 18.63 -9.05 11.89
N ALA A 312 18.11 -9.86 10.98
CA ALA A 312 17.75 -11.22 11.35
C ALA A 312 18.60 -12.36 10.78
N LEU A 313 19.46 -12.15 9.82
CA LEU A 313 20.18 -13.25 9.16
C LEU A 313 21.70 -13.14 9.30
N ASP A 314 22.30 -14.22 9.86
CA ASP A 314 23.75 -14.37 10.03
C ASP A 314 24.46 -14.52 8.66
N ASP A 315 25.67 -13.97 8.52
CA ASP A 315 26.52 -14.07 7.35
C ASP A 315 26.82 -15.53 6.93
N ASN A 316 26.86 -16.44 7.90
CA ASN A 316 27.01 -17.87 7.63
C ASN A 316 25.81 -18.46 6.90
N PHE A 317 24.57 -18.03 7.24
CA PHE A 317 23.37 -18.44 6.53
C PHE A 317 23.41 -17.98 5.07
N ARG A 318 23.83 -16.73 4.83
CA ARG A 318 23.96 -16.19 3.45
C ARG A 318 24.96 -16.99 2.62
N GLY A 319 26.09 -17.38 3.19
CA GLY A 319 27.10 -18.16 2.50
C GLY A 319 26.64 -19.56 2.09
N MET A 320 25.87 -20.22 2.97
CA MET A 320 25.44 -21.60 2.74
C MET A 320 24.13 -21.72 1.97
N ALA A 321 23.31 -20.69 2.00
CA ALA A 321 22.10 -20.59 1.21
C ALA A 321 22.33 -19.85 -0.12
N ALA A 322 23.60 -19.68 -0.55
CA ALA A 322 23.93 -18.89 -1.72
C ALA A 322 23.21 -19.33 -2.99
N ASP A 323 23.07 -20.64 -3.22
CA ASP A 323 22.40 -21.19 -4.39
C ASP A 323 20.88 -20.91 -4.38
N GLU A 324 20.23 -20.98 -3.19
CA GLU A 324 18.82 -20.68 -3.04
C GLU A 324 18.56 -19.17 -3.11
N ILE A 325 19.46 -18.37 -2.54
CA ILE A 325 19.40 -16.90 -2.65
C ILE A 325 19.54 -16.49 -4.10
N GLU A 326 20.45 -17.11 -4.85
CA GLU A 326 20.61 -16.83 -6.27
C GLU A 326 19.40 -17.28 -7.11
N ARG A 327 18.73 -18.37 -6.70
CA ARG A 327 17.46 -18.79 -7.31
C ARG A 327 16.36 -17.77 -7.04
N PHE A 328 16.26 -17.30 -5.80
CA PHE A 328 15.30 -16.27 -5.41
C PHE A 328 15.56 -14.95 -6.13
N ARG A 329 16.82 -14.55 -6.32
CA ARG A 329 17.19 -13.39 -7.15
C ARG A 329 16.69 -13.51 -8.58
N ARG A 330 16.89 -14.67 -9.20
CA ARG A 330 16.39 -14.94 -10.57
C ARG A 330 14.86 -14.83 -10.65
N GLU A 331 14.18 -15.35 -9.67
CA GLU A 331 12.72 -15.26 -9.59
C GLU A 331 12.22 -13.80 -9.45
N ILE A 332 12.94 -12.97 -8.68
CA ILE A 332 12.65 -11.53 -8.60
C ILE A 332 12.87 -10.85 -9.96
N ILE A 333 13.93 -11.18 -10.66
CA ILE A 333 14.21 -10.62 -12.00
C ILE A 333 13.09 -11.00 -12.98
N GLU A 334 12.66 -12.25 -12.96
CA GLU A 334 11.56 -12.74 -13.82
C GLU A 334 10.23 -12.04 -13.53
N ARG A 335 9.95 -11.75 -12.25
CA ARG A 335 8.71 -11.06 -11.84
C ARG A 335 8.74 -9.56 -12.08
N SER A 336 9.86 -8.88 -11.79
CA SER A 336 9.98 -7.41 -11.84
C SER A 336 10.46 -6.89 -13.19
N GLY A 337 11.16 -7.71 -13.97
CA GLY A 337 11.84 -7.29 -15.19
C GLY A 337 13.05 -6.38 -14.97
N ASP A 338 13.46 -6.15 -13.71
CA ASP A 338 14.56 -5.27 -13.34
C ASP A 338 15.63 -6.01 -12.52
N ALA A 339 16.84 -6.15 -13.11
CA ALA A 339 17.96 -6.79 -12.46
C ALA A 339 18.47 -6.03 -11.22
N ARG A 340 18.26 -4.71 -11.14
CA ARG A 340 18.71 -3.90 -10.02
C ARG A 340 17.92 -4.18 -8.73
N SER A 341 16.66 -4.58 -8.84
CA SER A 341 15.86 -4.97 -7.68
C SER A 341 16.36 -6.25 -7.02
N ALA A 342 16.96 -7.15 -7.79
CA ALA A 342 17.55 -8.39 -7.28
C ALA A 342 18.91 -8.19 -6.59
N ASP A 343 19.66 -7.17 -6.97
CA ASP A 343 20.96 -6.86 -6.34
C ASP A 343 20.82 -6.20 -4.97
N ASN A 344 19.66 -5.59 -4.70
CA ASN A 344 19.37 -4.84 -3.47
C ASN A 344 18.46 -5.59 -2.49
N ILE A 345 18.43 -6.95 -2.55
CA ILE A 345 17.62 -7.76 -1.62
C ILE A 345 18.05 -7.48 -0.18
N THR A 346 17.12 -7.01 0.62
CA THR A 346 17.31 -6.73 2.05
C THR A 346 17.22 -8.00 2.88
N ASP A 347 17.78 -7.98 4.10
CA ASP A 347 17.64 -9.10 5.05
C ASP A 347 16.18 -9.35 5.42
N GLN A 348 15.37 -8.30 5.41
CA GLN A 348 13.93 -8.39 5.63
C GLN A 348 13.22 -9.20 4.54
N GLU A 349 13.55 -8.96 3.26
CA GLU A 349 12.98 -9.71 2.14
C GLU A 349 13.44 -11.16 2.17
N LEU A 350 14.71 -11.39 2.51
CA LEU A 350 15.26 -12.72 2.63
C LEU A 350 14.62 -13.51 3.79
N LEU A 351 14.41 -12.88 4.94
CA LEU A 351 13.70 -13.49 6.07
C LEU A 351 12.25 -13.83 5.71
N ARG A 352 11.56 -12.94 5.02
CA ARG A 352 10.20 -13.21 4.50
C ARG A 352 10.19 -14.41 3.55
N GLU A 353 11.19 -14.51 2.67
CA GLU A 353 11.30 -15.65 1.78
C GLU A 353 11.56 -16.95 2.52
N VAL A 354 12.44 -16.95 3.52
CA VAL A 354 12.64 -18.12 4.39
C VAL A 354 11.31 -18.55 5.02
N MET A 355 10.55 -17.60 5.53
CA MET A 355 9.24 -17.87 6.14
C MET A 355 8.23 -18.44 5.14
N ASN A 356 8.13 -17.86 3.96
CA ASN A 356 7.18 -18.27 2.91
C ASN A 356 7.53 -19.62 2.28
N THR A 357 8.75 -20.07 2.49
CA THR A 357 9.28 -21.30 1.93
C THR A 357 9.46 -22.43 2.94
N VAL A 358 9.03 -22.23 4.19
CA VAL A 358 8.98 -23.30 5.20
C VAL A 358 8.18 -24.48 4.67
N GLY A 359 8.80 -25.68 4.70
CA GLY A 359 8.19 -26.90 4.19
C GLY A 359 8.24 -27.07 2.67
N LYS A 360 8.90 -26.19 1.91
CA LYS A 360 9.09 -26.34 0.46
C LYS A 360 10.48 -26.92 0.16
N PRO A 361 10.56 -28.09 -0.53
CA PRO A 361 11.83 -28.74 -0.75
C PRO A 361 12.75 -27.91 -1.65
N GLY A 362 14.04 -27.82 -1.25
CA GLY A 362 15.06 -27.13 -2.02
C GLY A 362 14.92 -25.60 -2.04
N GLN A 363 14.16 -25.03 -1.10
CA GLN A 363 14.05 -23.58 -0.90
C GLN A 363 14.64 -23.14 0.44
N LEU A 364 14.79 -21.83 0.64
CA LEU A 364 15.49 -21.25 1.80
C LEU A 364 14.96 -21.75 3.15
N GLY A 365 13.64 -21.84 3.31
CA GLY A 365 12.99 -22.31 4.52
C GLY A 365 12.76 -23.82 4.60
N GLY A 366 13.18 -24.58 3.58
CA GLY A 366 12.87 -26.02 3.49
C GLY A 366 13.46 -26.89 4.58
N SER A 367 14.47 -26.45 5.31
CA SER A 367 15.11 -27.16 6.43
C SER A 367 14.55 -26.81 7.82
N ILE A 368 13.68 -25.79 7.91
CA ILE A 368 13.13 -25.30 9.19
C ILE A 368 12.25 -26.36 9.83
N ARG A 369 12.52 -26.65 11.09
CA ARG A 369 11.83 -27.66 11.93
C ARG A 369 10.99 -27.03 13.02
N CYS A 370 11.43 -25.88 13.55
CA CYS A 370 10.72 -25.19 14.61
C CYS A 370 10.62 -23.69 14.27
N VAL A 371 9.48 -23.08 14.53
CA VAL A 371 9.25 -21.64 14.39
C VAL A 371 8.73 -21.11 15.73
N VAL A 372 9.44 -20.17 16.33
CA VAL A 372 9.01 -19.43 17.51
C VAL A 372 8.55 -18.05 17.09
N SER A 373 7.31 -17.69 17.37
CA SER A 373 6.72 -16.43 16.91
C SER A 373 6.07 -15.65 18.04
N VAL A 374 6.10 -14.31 17.95
CA VAL A 374 5.28 -13.40 18.74
C VAL A 374 4.01 -13.15 17.97
N SER A 375 2.86 -13.18 18.57
CA SER A 375 1.60 -12.99 17.89
C SER A 375 1.34 -13.98 16.75
N MET A 376 0.36 -13.70 15.92
CA MET A 376 0.06 -14.55 14.78
C MET A 376 1.23 -14.53 13.79
N LEU A 377 1.61 -15.70 13.30
CA LEU A 377 2.49 -15.81 12.15
C LEU A 377 1.99 -14.85 11.06
N THR A 378 2.90 -14.04 10.55
CA THR A 378 2.60 -12.95 9.63
C THR A 378 1.63 -13.36 8.52
N GLU A 379 0.81 -12.42 8.10
CA GLU A 379 -0.04 -12.57 6.92
C GLU A 379 0.76 -13.10 5.73
N GLY A 380 0.18 -14.05 5.01
CA GLY A 380 0.86 -14.68 3.87
C GLY A 380 1.66 -15.95 4.19
N TRP A 381 1.84 -16.33 5.46
CA TRP A 381 2.51 -17.58 5.80
C TRP A 381 1.68 -18.81 5.41
N ASP A 382 2.22 -19.69 4.56
CA ASP A 382 1.52 -20.78 3.89
C ASP A 382 2.23 -22.14 4.02
N ALA A 383 2.74 -22.48 5.21
CA ALA A 383 3.37 -23.77 5.43
C ALA A 383 2.31 -24.86 5.69
N ASN A 384 2.34 -25.90 4.87
CA ASN A 384 1.45 -27.07 5.00
C ASN A 384 2.10 -28.24 5.79
N THR A 385 3.37 -28.09 6.16
CA THR A 385 4.14 -29.11 6.90
C THR A 385 3.96 -29.04 8.42
N VAL A 386 3.15 -28.10 8.92
CA VAL A 386 2.91 -27.93 10.35
C VAL A 386 2.18 -29.16 10.90
N THR A 387 2.76 -29.71 11.97
CA THR A 387 2.22 -30.90 12.66
C THR A 387 2.01 -30.66 14.16
N HIS A 388 2.69 -29.67 14.74
CA HIS A 388 2.60 -29.36 16.17
C HIS A 388 2.48 -27.86 16.38
N VAL A 389 1.62 -27.44 17.32
CA VAL A 389 1.44 -26.07 17.76
C VAL A 389 1.42 -26.00 19.27
N LEU A 390 2.21 -25.10 19.84
CA LEU A 390 2.22 -24.79 21.27
C LEU A 390 1.87 -23.33 21.48
N GLY A 391 0.82 -23.04 22.23
CA GLY A 391 0.44 -21.68 22.64
C GLY A 391 1.03 -21.30 24.00
N ILE A 392 1.83 -20.25 24.03
CA ILE A 392 2.42 -19.64 25.23
C ILE A 392 1.98 -18.17 25.31
N ARG A 393 0.66 -17.96 25.21
CA ARG A 393 0.05 -16.64 25.29
C ARG A 393 -1.37 -16.71 25.86
N ALA A 394 -1.90 -15.55 26.27
CA ALA A 394 -3.30 -15.44 26.58
C ALA A 394 -4.16 -15.64 25.32
N PHE A 395 -5.15 -16.48 25.42
CA PHE A 395 -6.18 -16.68 24.40
C PHE A 395 -7.51 -16.22 24.96
N GLY A 396 -7.78 -14.92 24.85
CA GLY A 396 -8.98 -14.29 25.42
C GLY A 396 -10.27 -14.68 24.68
N THR A 397 -10.17 -15.06 23.42
CA THR A 397 -11.31 -15.36 22.58
C THR A 397 -11.09 -16.60 21.72
N GLN A 398 -12.21 -17.25 21.35
CA GLN A 398 -12.24 -18.38 20.42
C GLN A 398 -11.64 -17.98 19.05
N LEU A 399 -11.92 -16.77 18.59
CA LEU A 399 -11.38 -16.24 17.33
C LEU A 399 -9.85 -16.30 17.28
N LEU A 400 -9.18 -15.86 18.34
CA LEU A 400 -7.72 -15.90 18.42
C LEU A 400 -7.20 -17.33 18.39
N CYS A 401 -7.91 -18.26 19.03
CA CYS A 401 -7.61 -19.68 18.95
C CYS A 401 -7.70 -20.18 17.50
N GLU A 402 -8.77 -19.83 16.80
CA GLU A 402 -9.02 -20.24 15.41
C GLU A 402 -7.99 -19.69 14.44
N GLN A 403 -7.58 -18.43 14.60
CA GLN A 403 -6.54 -17.81 13.77
C GLN A 403 -5.19 -18.52 13.88
N VAL A 404 -4.78 -18.87 15.10
CA VAL A 404 -3.52 -19.57 15.33
C VAL A 404 -3.58 -21.01 14.85
N ILE A 405 -4.66 -21.72 15.19
CA ILE A 405 -4.82 -23.13 14.83
C ILE A 405 -5.01 -23.28 13.33
N GLY A 406 -5.84 -22.45 12.70
CA GLY A 406 -6.17 -22.52 11.28
C GLY A 406 -4.93 -22.50 10.38
N ARG A 407 -3.91 -21.73 10.75
CA ARG A 407 -2.62 -21.71 10.01
C ARG A 407 -1.87 -23.04 10.05
N ALA A 408 -2.08 -23.83 11.11
CA ALA A 408 -1.45 -25.14 11.27
C ALA A 408 -2.22 -26.26 10.55
N LEU A 409 -3.48 -26.03 10.20
CA LEU A 409 -4.35 -27.08 9.68
C LEU A 409 -4.31 -27.21 8.15
N ARG A 410 -3.45 -26.51 7.44
CA ARG A 410 -3.29 -26.68 6.00
C ARG A 410 -2.81 -28.09 5.67
N ARG A 411 -3.55 -28.75 4.77
CA ARG A 411 -3.21 -30.12 4.34
C ARG A 411 -1.97 -30.13 3.46
N GLN A 412 -1.24 -31.24 3.50
CA GLN A 412 -0.13 -31.49 2.58
C GLN A 412 -0.60 -31.96 1.20
N SER A 413 -1.67 -32.77 1.18
CA SER A 413 -2.21 -33.33 -0.06
C SER A 413 -3.73 -33.28 -0.08
N TYR A 414 -4.27 -32.99 -1.25
CA TYR A 414 -5.70 -33.10 -1.59
C TYR A 414 -5.97 -34.23 -2.56
N GLU A 415 -5.04 -35.19 -2.66
CA GLU A 415 -5.24 -36.38 -3.46
C GLU A 415 -6.27 -37.30 -2.78
N LEU A 416 -7.21 -37.79 -3.57
CA LEU A 416 -8.23 -38.74 -3.13
C LEU A 416 -7.66 -40.17 -3.15
N ASN A 417 -8.05 -40.97 -2.18
CA ASN A 417 -7.73 -42.38 -2.18
C ASN A 417 -8.39 -43.05 -3.37
N GLU A 418 -7.62 -43.77 -4.17
CA GLU A 418 -8.10 -44.45 -5.37
C GLU A 418 -8.68 -45.84 -5.03
N ASP A 419 -8.19 -46.46 -3.96
CA ASP A 419 -8.52 -47.82 -3.55
C ASP A 419 -8.90 -47.94 -2.06
N GLY A 420 -9.57 -49.02 -1.69
CA GLY A 420 -9.86 -49.36 -0.30
C GLY A 420 -11.20 -48.82 0.22
N PRO A 421 -11.46 -48.95 1.55
CA PRO A 421 -12.71 -48.51 2.17
C PRO A 421 -12.88 -46.99 2.15
N ASP A 422 -11.78 -46.25 2.05
CA ASP A 422 -11.75 -44.79 2.03
C ASP A 422 -11.64 -44.22 0.61
N LYS A 423 -12.01 -44.98 -0.41
CA LYS A 423 -12.00 -44.55 -1.81
C LYS A 423 -12.83 -43.27 -2.01
N GLY A 424 -12.23 -42.28 -2.64
CA GLY A 424 -12.85 -40.97 -2.89
C GLY A 424 -12.82 -40.03 -1.69
N LEU A 425 -12.12 -40.39 -0.61
CA LEU A 425 -11.85 -39.54 0.54
C LEU A 425 -10.39 -39.11 0.58
N PHE A 426 -10.10 -38.00 1.23
CA PHE A 426 -8.74 -37.58 1.52
C PHE A 426 -8.09 -38.45 2.60
N ASN A 427 -6.80 -38.65 2.51
CA ASN A 427 -6.02 -39.20 3.61
C ASN A 427 -6.17 -38.33 4.86
N VAL A 428 -6.34 -38.94 6.04
CA VAL A 428 -6.48 -38.21 7.28
C VAL A 428 -5.13 -37.63 7.69
N GLU A 429 -5.09 -36.31 7.90
CA GLU A 429 -3.93 -35.61 8.42
C GLU A 429 -4.28 -34.96 9.75
N TYR A 430 -3.30 -34.89 10.68
CA TYR A 430 -3.49 -34.35 12.00
C TYR A 430 -2.51 -33.21 12.29
N ALA A 431 -2.92 -32.30 13.18
CA ALA A 431 -2.04 -31.35 13.84
C ALA A 431 -2.29 -31.39 15.36
N ASP A 432 -1.23 -31.55 16.15
CA ASP A 432 -1.30 -31.56 17.59
C ASP A 432 -1.24 -30.13 18.13
N VAL A 433 -2.25 -29.72 18.87
CA VAL A 433 -2.44 -28.35 19.36
C VAL A 433 -2.49 -28.37 20.89
N PHE A 434 -1.52 -27.67 21.54
CA PHE A 434 -1.38 -27.63 22.99
C PHE A 434 -1.28 -26.19 23.47
N GLY A 435 -1.72 -25.95 24.70
CA GLY A 435 -1.68 -24.64 25.32
C GLY A 435 -2.76 -23.66 24.80
N ILE A 436 -3.60 -24.09 23.87
CA ILE A 436 -4.65 -23.27 23.25
C ILE A 436 -6.01 -23.84 23.65
N PRO A 437 -6.87 -23.08 24.34
CA PRO A 437 -8.18 -23.54 24.81
C PRO A 437 -9.24 -23.52 23.71
N PHE A 438 -9.05 -24.33 22.68
CA PHE A 438 -9.97 -24.41 21.55
C PHE A 438 -11.28 -25.13 21.92
N ASP A 439 -12.41 -24.53 21.56
CA ASP A 439 -13.73 -25.09 21.79
C ASP A 439 -14.43 -25.37 20.44
N PHE A 440 -14.69 -26.65 20.17
CA PHE A 440 -15.41 -27.11 18.97
C PHE A 440 -16.90 -26.77 18.97
N THR A 441 -17.46 -26.36 20.10
CA THR A 441 -18.90 -26.07 20.25
C THR A 441 -19.21 -24.58 20.29
N ALA A 442 -18.17 -23.73 20.26
CA ALA A 442 -18.34 -22.30 20.30
C ALA A 442 -19.12 -21.79 19.07
N LYS A 443 -20.13 -20.99 19.31
CA LYS A 443 -20.89 -20.31 18.25
C LYS A 443 -20.43 -18.87 18.14
N PRO A 444 -20.35 -18.31 16.92
CA PRO A 444 -20.01 -16.90 16.76
C PRO A 444 -21.04 -15.99 17.44
N VAL A 445 -20.57 -14.95 18.11
CA VAL A 445 -21.41 -13.92 18.68
C VAL A 445 -21.78 -12.95 17.56
N ILE A 446 -23.07 -12.79 17.30
CA ILE A 446 -23.57 -11.86 16.28
C ILE A 446 -23.84 -10.51 16.95
N ALA A 447 -23.32 -9.43 16.37
CA ALA A 447 -23.62 -8.09 16.84
C ALA A 447 -25.13 -7.83 16.76
N PRO A 448 -25.77 -7.32 17.82
CA PRO A 448 -27.16 -6.93 17.73
C PRO A 448 -27.31 -5.86 16.65
N PRO A 449 -28.40 -5.89 15.84
CA PRO A 449 -28.64 -4.87 14.84
C PRO A 449 -28.69 -3.50 15.54
N GLN A 450 -27.86 -2.60 15.12
CA GLN A 450 -27.87 -1.23 15.64
C GLN A 450 -29.16 -0.56 15.19
N PRO A 451 -29.86 0.15 16.09
CA PRO A 451 -31.00 0.95 15.66
C PRO A 451 -30.53 1.96 14.61
N PRO A 452 -31.31 2.15 13.53
CA PRO A 452 -30.96 3.13 12.52
C PRO A 452 -30.72 4.49 13.18
N ARG A 453 -29.61 5.14 12.87
CA ARG A 453 -29.29 6.47 13.40
C ARG A 453 -30.43 7.43 13.03
N GLU A 454 -30.84 8.27 13.95
CA GLU A 454 -31.78 9.33 13.66
C GLU A 454 -31.24 10.22 12.55
N THR A 455 -31.99 10.33 11.49
CA THR A 455 -31.64 11.17 10.36
C THR A 455 -32.35 12.53 10.47
N VAL A 456 -31.57 13.57 10.24
CA VAL A 456 -32.11 14.95 10.20
C VAL A 456 -32.10 15.42 8.74
N HIS A 457 -33.20 16.06 8.35
CA HIS A 457 -33.37 16.60 7.03
C HIS A 457 -32.75 18.01 6.96
N VAL A 458 -31.66 18.12 6.20
CA VAL A 458 -31.01 19.40 5.90
C VAL A 458 -31.64 19.94 4.62
N LYS A 459 -32.22 21.15 4.72
CA LYS A 459 -32.94 21.76 3.60
C LYS A 459 -32.92 23.29 3.68
N ALA A 460 -33.13 23.91 2.51
CA ALA A 460 -33.45 25.32 2.45
C ALA A 460 -34.82 25.62 3.09
N MET A 461 -34.87 26.62 3.92
CA MET A 461 -36.09 27.05 4.61
C MET A 461 -36.84 28.04 3.74
N ARG A 462 -37.80 27.50 2.99
CA ARG A 462 -38.62 28.26 2.02
C ARG A 462 -40.07 28.25 2.44
N PRO A 463 -40.78 29.36 2.30
CA PRO A 463 -40.35 30.69 1.80
C PRO A 463 -39.70 31.58 2.89
N GLU A 464 -39.60 31.13 4.15
CA GLU A 464 -39.30 31.95 5.31
C GLU A 464 -37.94 32.64 5.26
N ARG A 465 -36.94 32.00 4.60
CA ARG A 465 -35.55 32.47 4.51
C ARG A 465 -35.10 32.79 3.12
N ASP A 466 -35.98 32.93 2.12
CA ASP A 466 -35.64 33.18 0.70
C ASP A 466 -34.81 34.46 0.52
N ALA A 467 -34.95 35.46 1.43
CA ALA A 467 -34.12 36.68 1.42
C ALA A 467 -32.62 36.42 1.65
N LEU A 468 -32.27 35.23 2.16
CA LEU A 468 -30.88 34.78 2.43
C LEU A 468 -30.37 33.82 1.35
N GLU A 469 -31.09 33.62 0.24
CA GLU A 469 -30.66 32.78 -0.86
C GLU A 469 -29.30 33.26 -1.40
N ILE A 470 -28.35 32.36 -1.50
CA ILE A 470 -27.05 32.58 -2.15
C ILE A 470 -27.06 31.88 -3.49
N ARG A 471 -26.86 32.66 -4.55
CA ARG A 471 -26.70 32.17 -5.92
C ARG A 471 -25.24 32.27 -6.34
N PHE A 472 -24.78 31.27 -7.07
CA PHE A 472 -23.40 31.19 -7.50
C PHE A 472 -23.29 30.59 -8.89
N PRO A 473 -22.25 30.92 -9.68
CA PRO A 473 -22.02 30.30 -10.98
C PRO A 473 -21.54 28.86 -10.80
N ARG A 474 -22.07 27.95 -11.62
CA ARG A 474 -21.51 26.61 -11.76
C ARG A 474 -20.44 26.62 -12.81
N VAL A 475 -19.19 26.52 -12.37
CA VAL A 475 -18.01 26.61 -13.22
C VAL A 475 -17.50 25.22 -13.51
N GLU A 476 -17.55 24.76 -14.76
CA GLU A 476 -16.99 23.48 -15.21
C GLU A 476 -15.48 23.56 -15.44
N GLY A 477 -14.97 24.76 -15.69
CA GLY A 477 -13.54 24.98 -15.92
C GLY A 477 -13.23 26.43 -16.27
N TYR A 478 -11.95 26.68 -16.51
CA TYR A 478 -11.51 27.98 -16.99
C TYR A 478 -10.95 27.85 -18.40
N ARG A 479 -11.41 28.70 -19.29
CA ARG A 479 -10.87 28.87 -20.64
C ARG A 479 -9.91 30.04 -20.59
N VAL A 480 -8.64 29.74 -20.84
CA VAL A 480 -7.68 30.79 -21.16
C VAL A 480 -7.95 31.18 -22.61
N GLU A 481 -8.36 32.42 -22.87
CA GLU A 481 -8.35 32.92 -24.24
C GLU A 481 -6.91 32.88 -24.72
N LEU A 482 -6.73 32.34 -25.94
CA LEU A 482 -5.42 32.28 -26.57
C LEU A 482 -4.80 33.67 -26.47
N PRO A 483 -3.58 33.79 -25.93
CA PRO A 483 -2.94 35.09 -25.80
C PRO A 483 -2.89 35.71 -27.21
N GLU A 484 -3.24 36.99 -27.36
CA GLU A 484 -2.93 37.77 -28.56
C GLU A 484 -1.41 37.98 -28.67
N GLU A 485 -0.68 36.89 -28.61
CA GLU A 485 0.77 36.90 -28.82
C GLU A 485 1.01 37.02 -30.33
N ARG A 486 1.35 38.21 -30.79
CA ARG A 486 1.73 38.45 -32.17
C ARG A 486 3.24 38.32 -32.33
N LEU A 487 3.62 37.39 -33.16
CA LEU A 487 5.01 37.26 -33.64
C LEU A 487 5.16 38.10 -34.91
N THR A 488 6.13 39.01 -34.89
CA THR A 488 6.57 39.76 -36.07
C THR A 488 8.03 39.46 -36.31
N ALA A 489 8.40 39.19 -37.56
CA ALA A 489 9.80 38.97 -37.91
C ALA A 489 10.30 40.11 -38.76
N THR A 490 11.48 40.63 -38.42
CA THR A 490 12.21 41.60 -39.22
C THR A 490 13.54 40.97 -39.60
N PHE A 491 13.63 40.51 -40.80
CA PHE A 491 14.80 39.87 -41.37
C PHE A 491 15.77 40.88 -41.95
N ASN A 492 17.06 40.66 -41.83
CA ASN A 492 18.16 41.43 -42.38
C ASN A 492 19.18 40.52 -43.03
N ASP A 493 20.33 41.05 -43.43
CA ASP A 493 21.40 40.28 -44.10
C ASP A 493 21.97 39.15 -43.17
N ASP A 494 21.94 39.38 -41.85
CA ASP A 494 22.36 38.36 -40.88
C ASP A 494 21.42 37.14 -40.86
N SER A 495 20.19 37.30 -41.33
CA SER A 495 19.19 36.25 -41.43
C SER A 495 19.43 35.27 -42.58
N ILE A 496 20.34 35.59 -43.51
CA ILE A 496 20.65 34.75 -44.66
C ILE A 496 21.42 33.49 -44.16
N LEU A 497 20.96 32.35 -44.67
CA LEU A 497 21.66 31.08 -44.54
C LEU A 497 22.02 30.59 -45.95
N VAL A 498 23.30 30.40 -46.22
CA VAL A 498 23.83 29.85 -47.49
C VAL A 498 24.14 28.39 -47.31
N LEU A 499 23.34 27.53 -47.91
CA LEU A 499 23.69 26.11 -47.98
C LEU A 499 24.74 25.95 -49.12
N SER A 500 25.85 25.34 -48.78
CA SER A 500 26.93 24.99 -49.72
C SER A 500 27.33 23.53 -49.47
N PRO A 501 27.98 22.85 -50.45
CA PRO A 501 28.48 21.50 -50.25
C PRO A 501 29.42 21.36 -49.04
N ASP A 502 30.22 22.40 -48.74
CA ASP A 502 31.10 22.41 -47.58
C ASP A 502 30.35 22.48 -46.25
N LEU A 503 29.21 23.17 -46.19
CA LEU A 503 28.37 23.29 -45.00
C LEU A 503 27.50 22.04 -44.77
N VAL A 504 26.99 21.46 -45.86
CA VAL A 504 26.12 20.26 -45.79
C VAL A 504 26.97 19.00 -45.49
N GLY A 505 28.27 19.01 -45.84
CA GLY A 505 29.17 17.90 -45.62
C GLY A 505 29.00 16.74 -46.59
N PRO A 506 29.85 15.70 -46.50
CA PRO A 506 29.75 14.53 -47.37
C PRO A 506 28.46 13.74 -47.09
N SER A 507 27.80 13.30 -48.14
CA SER A 507 26.47 12.67 -48.15
C SER A 507 26.35 11.28 -47.51
N ILE A 508 27.35 10.84 -46.74
CA ILE A 508 27.40 9.51 -46.10
C ILE A 508 27.78 9.69 -44.60
N THR A 509 27.08 10.49 -43.89
CA THR A 509 27.12 10.51 -42.41
C THR A 509 25.74 10.19 -41.87
N GLN A 510 25.70 9.32 -40.87
CA GLN A 510 24.49 9.12 -40.07
C GLN A 510 24.18 10.41 -39.31
N SER A 511 23.48 11.32 -39.97
CA SER A 511 22.99 12.54 -39.30
C SER A 511 21.61 12.29 -38.73
N SER A 512 21.40 12.66 -37.47
CA SER A 512 20.06 12.65 -36.85
C SER A 512 19.19 13.66 -37.62
N GLY A 513 18.05 13.21 -38.11
CA GLY A 513 17.04 14.10 -38.71
C GLY A 513 16.06 14.61 -37.70
N ILE A 514 15.39 15.72 -37.98
CA ILE A 514 14.30 16.29 -37.14
C ILE A 514 12.98 15.51 -37.25
N ILE A 515 12.90 14.48 -38.07
CA ILE A 515 11.79 13.54 -38.19
C ILE A 515 12.11 12.35 -37.27
N GLY A 516 11.32 12.17 -36.20
CA GLY A 516 11.53 11.19 -35.13
C GLY A 516 11.88 9.78 -35.59
N GLN A 517 12.84 9.16 -34.91
CA GLN A 517 13.58 7.92 -35.13
C GLN A 517 14.61 8.01 -36.26
N SER A 518 15.83 7.55 -35.95
CA SER A 518 16.98 7.52 -36.88
C SER A 518 16.63 6.77 -38.18
N VAL A 519 16.01 7.46 -39.10
CA VAL A 519 15.87 7.03 -40.47
C VAL A 519 17.14 7.48 -41.19
N ASN A 520 17.85 6.54 -41.82
CA ASN A 520 18.93 6.86 -42.74
C ASN A 520 18.36 7.73 -43.87
N MET A 521 18.48 9.04 -43.73
CA MET A 521 18.05 9.97 -44.77
C MET A 521 19.09 9.92 -45.89
N THR A 522 18.81 9.21 -46.97
CA THR A 522 19.62 9.22 -48.19
C THR A 522 19.30 10.46 -48.99
N LEU A 523 20.29 10.94 -49.82
CA LEU A 523 20.11 12.07 -50.72
C LEU A 523 18.91 11.89 -51.66
N GLU A 524 18.60 10.66 -52.07
CA GLU A 524 17.43 10.35 -52.92
C GLU A 524 16.11 10.66 -52.23
N HIS A 525 15.97 10.31 -50.93
CA HIS A 525 14.75 10.61 -50.16
C HIS A 525 14.53 12.12 -49.94
N LEU A 526 15.63 12.87 -49.83
CA LEU A 526 15.57 14.32 -49.67
C LEU A 526 15.22 15.04 -50.95
N SER A 527 15.68 14.53 -52.12
CA SER A 527 15.43 15.14 -53.43
C SER A 527 13.94 15.15 -53.82
N ASP A 528 13.19 14.13 -53.36
CA ASP A 528 11.75 13.98 -53.63
C ASP A 528 10.89 14.65 -52.56
N THR A 529 11.48 15.27 -51.54
CA THR A 529 10.74 15.92 -50.47
C THR A 529 10.15 17.25 -50.92
N ARG A 530 8.82 17.39 -50.79
CA ARG A 530 8.13 18.63 -51.15
C ARG A 530 8.54 19.78 -50.24
N GLN A 531 8.68 20.97 -50.76
CA GLN A 531 8.99 22.18 -49.99
C GLN A 531 7.99 22.43 -48.82
N SER A 532 6.71 22.06 -49.02
CA SER A 532 5.69 22.16 -47.97
C SER A 532 5.98 21.25 -46.76
N THR A 533 6.61 20.10 -47.01
CA THR A 533 7.03 19.17 -45.93
C THR A 533 8.21 19.75 -45.19
N VAL A 534 9.21 20.29 -45.90
CA VAL A 534 10.36 20.98 -45.27
C VAL A 534 9.86 22.16 -44.42
N LEU A 535 8.95 22.98 -44.94
CA LEU A 535 8.38 24.08 -44.20
C LEU A 535 7.67 23.59 -42.91
N PHE A 536 6.91 22.51 -43.02
CA PHE A 536 6.20 21.96 -41.86
C PHE A 536 7.16 21.44 -40.81
N GLU A 537 8.15 20.64 -41.18
CA GLU A 537 9.10 20.02 -40.25
C GLU A 537 10.04 21.05 -39.61
N VAL A 538 10.56 22.02 -40.35
CA VAL A 538 11.36 23.13 -39.80
C VAL A 538 10.50 23.98 -38.84
N THR A 539 9.24 24.27 -39.19
CA THR A 539 8.35 25.01 -38.27
C THR A 539 8.06 24.23 -36.99
N LYS A 540 7.83 22.92 -37.11
CA LYS A 540 7.63 22.04 -35.99
C LYS A 540 8.87 22.00 -35.09
N HIS A 541 10.04 21.81 -35.68
CA HIS A 541 11.31 21.85 -34.93
C HIS A 541 11.51 23.17 -34.23
N LEU A 542 11.28 24.31 -34.88
CA LEU A 542 11.32 25.64 -34.30
C LEU A 542 10.38 25.79 -33.09
N LEU A 543 9.15 25.26 -33.21
CA LEU A 543 8.15 25.31 -32.13
C LEU A 543 8.62 24.50 -30.91
N TYR A 544 9.15 23.31 -31.13
CA TYR A 544 9.55 22.40 -30.06
C TYR A 544 10.87 22.77 -29.40
N THR A 545 11.77 23.43 -30.10
CA THR A 545 13.10 23.82 -29.57
C THR A 545 13.11 25.23 -28.97
N ASN A 546 12.51 26.22 -29.68
CA ASN A 546 12.65 27.64 -29.31
C ASN A 546 11.38 28.24 -28.67
N TYR A 547 10.22 27.59 -28.81
CA TYR A 547 8.93 28.05 -28.30
C TYR A 547 8.26 27.07 -27.33
N ARG A 548 9.08 26.25 -26.70
CA ARG A 548 8.70 25.38 -25.59
C ARG A 548 9.50 25.73 -24.37
N ASP A 549 8.84 26.01 -23.27
CA ASP A 549 9.52 26.18 -21.99
C ASP A 549 9.93 24.79 -21.43
N PRO A 550 11.10 24.66 -20.75
CA PRO A 550 11.55 23.37 -20.22
C PRO A 550 10.50 22.74 -19.30
N GLY A 551 10.06 21.54 -19.64
CA GLY A 551 9.03 20.81 -18.88
C GLY A 551 7.57 21.12 -19.24
N GLU A 552 7.32 22.05 -20.15
CA GLU A 552 5.97 22.42 -20.61
C GLU A 552 5.64 21.82 -21.99
N GLU A 553 4.36 21.81 -22.32
CA GLU A 553 3.88 21.48 -23.66
C GLU A 553 4.23 22.61 -24.66
N PRO A 554 4.48 22.29 -25.94
CA PRO A 554 4.78 23.30 -26.96
C PRO A 554 3.60 24.24 -27.19
N LYS A 555 3.88 25.54 -27.42
CA LYS A 555 2.86 26.59 -27.63
C LYS A 555 2.19 26.47 -29.01
N LEU A 556 1.35 25.44 -29.20
CA LEU A 556 0.74 25.07 -30.48
C LEU A 556 -0.02 26.23 -31.14
N HIS A 557 -0.55 27.20 -30.40
CA HIS A 557 -1.25 28.39 -30.93
C HIS A 557 -0.34 29.29 -31.75
N LEU A 558 0.99 29.21 -31.56
CA LEU A 558 1.96 29.98 -32.35
C LEU A 558 2.32 29.32 -33.68
N PHE A 559 1.97 28.03 -33.89
CA PHE A 559 2.37 27.26 -35.07
C PHE A 559 2.03 27.98 -36.39
N GLY A 560 0.83 28.52 -36.50
CA GLY A 560 0.37 29.20 -37.71
C GLY A 560 1.15 30.49 -38.01
N GLN A 561 1.57 31.23 -36.98
CA GLN A 561 2.37 32.44 -37.13
C GLN A 561 3.84 32.07 -37.48
N LEU A 562 4.41 31.10 -36.77
CA LEU A 562 5.75 30.57 -37.03
C LEU A 562 5.83 30.00 -38.44
N LYS A 563 4.83 29.25 -38.90
CA LYS A 563 4.78 28.72 -40.28
C LYS A 563 4.85 29.81 -41.36
N ARG A 564 4.12 30.94 -41.16
CA ARG A 564 4.20 32.08 -42.06
C ARG A 564 5.58 32.72 -42.08
N ILE A 565 6.16 32.92 -40.92
CA ILE A 565 7.51 33.50 -40.73
C ILE A 565 8.57 32.58 -41.36
N THR A 566 8.53 31.29 -41.06
CA THR A 566 9.43 30.28 -41.62
C THR A 566 9.31 30.22 -43.16
N LYS A 567 8.09 30.32 -43.70
CA LYS A 567 7.88 30.37 -45.14
C LYS A 567 8.54 31.60 -45.78
N GLN A 568 8.32 32.80 -45.19
CA GLN A 568 8.96 34.02 -45.67
C GLN A 568 10.49 33.90 -45.63
N TRP A 569 11.02 33.30 -44.60
CA TRP A 569 12.47 33.09 -44.45
C TRP A 569 12.99 32.09 -45.50
N LEU A 570 12.31 30.96 -45.70
CA LEU A 570 12.67 29.95 -46.70
C LEU A 570 12.67 30.51 -48.13
N ASP A 571 11.68 31.33 -48.43
CA ASP A 571 11.49 31.88 -49.78
C ASP A 571 12.47 33.02 -50.09
N THR A 572 13.01 33.72 -49.06
CA THR A 572 13.75 34.98 -49.31
C THR A 572 15.20 34.92 -48.79
N TYR A 573 15.45 34.23 -47.67
CA TYR A 573 16.73 34.27 -46.95
C TYR A 573 17.51 32.96 -46.97
N LEU A 574 16.92 31.89 -47.50
CA LEU A 574 17.63 30.65 -47.75
C LEU A 574 18.25 30.68 -49.18
N VAL A 575 19.56 30.58 -49.28
CA VAL A 575 20.29 30.54 -50.53
C VAL A 575 20.98 29.17 -50.67
N CYS A 576 20.63 28.43 -51.71
CA CYS A 576 21.23 27.15 -52.02
C CYS A 576 22.29 27.31 -53.13
N LYS A 577 23.51 26.88 -52.91
CA LYS A 577 24.63 26.94 -53.85
C LYS A 577 25.26 25.57 -54.06
N GLY A 578 25.84 25.33 -55.25
CA GLY A 578 26.63 24.14 -55.55
C GLY A 578 25.81 22.84 -55.55
N GLY A 579 24.52 22.90 -55.97
CA GLY A 579 23.65 21.73 -56.05
C GLY A 579 22.96 21.36 -54.74
N THR A 580 23.05 22.18 -53.68
CA THR A 580 22.29 22.03 -52.47
C THR A 580 20.83 22.46 -52.68
N TYR A 581 19.90 21.98 -51.83
CA TYR A 581 18.49 22.23 -51.94
C TYR A 581 17.77 22.30 -50.56
N PRO A 582 16.62 22.93 -50.41
CA PRO A 582 16.00 23.23 -49.14
C PRO A 582 15.71 22.03 -48.24
N ALA A 583 15.50 20.83 -48.78
CA ALA A 583 15.21 19.64 -48.00
C ALA A 583 16.38 19.18 -47.12
N GLN A 584 17.58 19.66 -47.42
CA GLN A 584 18.77 19.40 -46.57
C GLN A 584 18.65 20.08 -45.19
N LEU A 585 17.73 21.07 -44.99
CA LEU A 585 17.38 21.60 -43.70
C LEU A 585 16.71 20.57 -42.77
N MET A 586 16.39 19.39 -43.24
CA MET A 586 15.88 18.31 -42.40
C MET A 586 17.02 17.61 -41.60
N TYR A 587 18.25 17.87 -41.90
CA TYR A 587 19.38 17.54 -41.02
C TYR A 587 19.35 18.41 -39.77
N GLN A 588 19.49 17.80 -38.60
CA GLN A 588 19.29 18.45 -37.31
C GLN A 588 20.14 19.74 -37.17
N GLU A 589 21.44 19.65 -37.49
CA GLU A 589 22.35 20.80 -37.39
C GLU A 589 21.93 21.98 -38.25
N LEU A 590 21.48 21.70 -39.50
CA LEU A 590 21.05 22.72 -40.42
C LEU A 590 19.66 23.29 -40.03
N ALA A 591 18.81 22.45 -39.49
CA ALA A 591 17.52 22.89 -38.89
C ALA A 591 17.75 23.82 -37.69
N ASP A 592 18.71 23.47 -36.82
CA ASP A 592 19.04 24.30 -35.65
C ASP A 592 19.62 25.65 -36.08
N MET A 593 20.49 25.68 -37.07
CA MET A 593 21.00 26.92 -37.64
C MET A 593 19.91 27.80 -38.25
N ALA A 594 19.00 27.20 -39.01
CA ALA A 594 17.82 27.90 -39.56
C ALA A 594 16.92 28.45 -38.47
N CYS A 595 16.59 27.63 -37.48
CA CYS A 595 15.75 28.02 -36.35
C CYS A 595 16.35 29.16 -35.54
N ASN A 596 17.66 29.14 -35.31
CA ASN A 596 18.35 30.23 -34.62
C ASN A 596 18.31 31.56 -35.39
N LYS A 597 18.48 31.54 -36.71
CA LYS A 597 18.37 32.73 -37.56
C LYS A 597 16.94 33.27 -37.60
N ILE A 598 15.95 32.40 -37.69
CA ILE A 598 14.52 32.76 -37.67
C ILE A 598 14.17 33.36 -36.30
N THR A 599 14.60 32.72 -35.22
CA THR A 599 14.29 33.18 -33.84
C THR A 599 14.92 34.52 -33.55
N ALA A 600 16.15 34.77 -33.98
CA ALA A 600 16.83 36.05 -33.82
C ALA A 600 16.10 37.22 -34.46
N ALA A 601 15.39 36.99 -35.56
CA ALA A 601 14.60 37.99 -36.28
C ALA A 601 13.19 38.22 -35.68
N ILE A 602 12.71 37.35 -34.78
CA ILE A 602 11.34 37.41 -34.24
C ILE A 602 11.28 38.32 -33.03
N THR A 603 10.36 39.30 -33.07
CA THR A 603 9.98 40.13 -31.92
C THR A 603 8.61 39.65 -31.40
N ARG A 604 8.54 39.39 -30.08
CA ARG A 604 7.31 39.04 -29.40
C ARG A 604 6.66 40.32 -28.84
N LYS A 605 5.42 40.56 -29.24
CA LYS A 605 4.58 41.59 -28.61
C LYS A 605 3.48 40.92 -27.84
N PHE A 606 3.46 41.13 -26.53
CA PHE A 606 2.32 40.73 -25.69
C PHE A 606 1.33 41.90 -25.68
N LEU A 607 0.15 41.71 -26.24
CA LEU A 607 -0.97 42.65 -26.18
C LEU A 607 -1.95 42.14 -25.11
N GLY A 608 -1.87 42.73 -23.90
CA GLY A 608 -2.86 42.61 -22.84
C GLY A 608 -2.66 41.47 -21.82
N GLU A 609 -3.36 41.60 -20.68
CA GLU A 609 -3.51 40.55 -19.68
C GLU A 609 -4.28 39.36 -20.31
N ARG A 610 -3.90 38.17 -19.96
CA ARG A 610 -4.58 36.93 -20.40
C ARG A 610 -5.94 36.84 -19.68
N PRO A 611 -7.08 37.17 -20.28
CA PRO A 611 -8.35 37.04 -19.59
C PRO A 611 -8.68 35.56 -19.40
N ILE A 612 -8.77 35.16 -18.15
CA ILE A 612 -9.29 33.86 -17.79
C ILE A 612 -10.81 33.97 -17.78
N LYS A 613 -11.50 33.23 -18.66
CA LYS A 613 -12.96 33.17 -18.67
C LYS A 613 -13.44 31.87 -18.05
N ALA A 614 -14.34 31.96 -17.09
CA ALA A 614 -15.01 30.80 -16.54
C ALA A 614 -15.96 30.20 -17.61
N VAL A 615 -15.88 28.90 -17.78
CA VAL A 615 -16.83 28.10 -18.58
C VAL A 615 -17.88 27.61 -17.62
N LEU A 616 -19.11 28.05 -17.82
CA LEU A 616 -20.25 27.65 -17.01
C LEU A 616 -20.89 26.38 -17.57
N ASP A 617 -21.52 25.59 -16.66
CA ASP A 617 -22.38 24.48 -17.04
C ASP A 617 -23.40 24.91 -18.08
N ALA A 618 -23.42 24.23 -19.22
CA ALA A 618 -24.24 24.61 -20.38
C ALA A 618 -25.74 24.48 -20.12
N TYR A 619 -26.14 23.60 -19.21
CA TYR A 619 -27.55 23.31 -18.92
C TYR A 619 -28.05 23.96 -17.64
N ASN A 620 -27.12 24.15 -16.65
CA ASN A 620 -27.49 24.67 -15.34
C ASN A 620 -26.41 25.64 -14.81
N PRO A 621 -26.27 26.81 -15.45
CA PRO A 621 -25.15 27.73 -15.22
C PRO A 621 -25.19 28.41 -13.84
N ILE A 622 -26.32 28.35 -13.14
CA ILE A 622 -26.49 29.02 -11.83
C ILE A 622 -26.90 27.99 -10.79
N GLY A 623 -26.06 27.83 -9.77
CA GLY A 623 -26.37 27.10 -8.56
C GLY A 623 -27.07 28.00 -7.52
N SER A 624 -27.80 27.38 -6.61
CA SER A 624 -28.49 28.10 -5.54
C SER A 624 -28.59 27.26 -4.29
N THR A 625 -28.49 27.91 -3.12
CA THR A 625 -28.78 27.30 -1.82
C THR A 625 -30.24 26.82 -1.72
N ALA A 626 -31.13 27.31 -2.56
CA ALA A 626 -32.53 26.85 -2.61
C ALA A 626 -32.70 25.38 -2.99
N HIS A 627 -31.69 24.79 -3.64
CA HIS A 627 -31.70 23.38 -4.08
C HIS A 627 -31.15 22.40 -3.03
N VAL A 628 -30.65 22.90 -1.91
CA VAL A 628 -30.10 22.04 -0.85
C VAL A 628 -31.22 21.25 -0.20
N ARG A 629 -31.13 19.91 -0.32
CA ARG A 629 -32.05 18.97 0.29
C ARG A 629 -31.40 17.61 0.41
N PHE A 630 -31.06 17.19 1.64
CA PHE A 630 -30.50 15.87 1.89
C PHE A 630 -30.74 15.44 3.35
N ASN A 631 -30.60 14.16 3.64
CA ASN A 631 -30.65 13.63 4.99
C ASN A 631 -29.24 13.37 5.52
N THR A 632 -29.01 13.64 6.79
CA THR A 632 -27.76 13.32 7.48
C THR A 632 -28.05 12.58 8.78
N SER A 633 -27.19 11.59 9.08
CA SER A 633 -27.17 10.90 10.38
C SER A 633 -26.03 11.37 11.27
N ARG A 634 -25.25 12.38 10.84
CA ARG A 634 -24.17 12.93 11.65
C ARG A 634 -24.72 13.65 12.88
N ALA A 635 -24.10 13.38 14.05
CA ALA A 635 -24.44 14.07 15.28
C ALA A 635 -23.93 15.51 15.27
N ASP A 636 -22.74 15.74 14.72
CA ASP A 636 -22.08 17.04 14.69
C ASP A 636 -22.76 17.95 13.68
N ARG A 637 -23.65 18.80 14.20
CA ARG A 637 -24.49 19.71 13.44
C ARG A 637 -24.61 21.03 14.15
N TRP A 638 -24.65 22.12 13.38
CA TRP A 638 -24.96 23.47 13.86
C TRP A 638 -26.33 23.87 13.41
N GLU A 639 -27.20 24.21 14.35
CA GLU A 639 -28.52 24.82 14.06
C GLU A 639 -28.29 26.28 13.67
N THR A 640 -28.73 26.64 12.47
CA THR A 640 -28.38 27.94 11.87
C THR A 640 -29.36 29.05 12.32
N ASP A 641 -28.83 30.25 12.55
CA ASP A 641 -29.64 31.44 12.77
C ASP A 641 -30.50 31.78 11.55
N SER A 642 -31.81 31.88 11.77
CA SER A 642 -32.79 32.18 10.71
C SER A 642 -32.57 33.51 9.99
N ARG A 643 -31.79 34.41 10.57
CA ARG A 643 -31.44 35.72 10.02
C ARG A 643 -30.15 35.71 9.20
N ARG A 644 -29.38 34.61 9.20
CA ARG A 644 -28.04 34.55 8.62
C ARG A 644 -27.79 33.37 7.69
N CYS A 645 -28.65 32.36 7.70
CA CYS A 645 -28.46 31.18 6.85
C CYS A 645 -29.79 30.75 6.23
N HIS A 646 -29.74 30.47 4.92
CA HIS A 646 -30.90 29.99 4.17
C HIS A 646 -31.27 28.54 4.54
N ILE A 647 -30.26 27.74 4.95
CA ILE A 647 -30.39 26.30 5.27
C ILE A 647 -30.59 26.13 6.77
N ASN A 648 -31.37 25.14 7.19
CA ASN A 648 -31.70 24.92 8.61
C ASN A 648 -30.54 24.37 9.45
N TRP A 649 -29.65 23.56 8.87
CA TRP A 649 -28.52 22.92 9.56
C TRP A 649 -27.25 23.01 8.73
N VAL A 650 -26.12 23.21 9.38
CA VAL A 650 -24.78 22.97 8.83
C VAL A 650 -24.22 21.68 9.43
N VAL A 651 -23.87 20.72 8.60
CA VAL A 651 -23.20 19.50 9.01
C VAL A 651 -21.71 19.81 9.20
N LEU A 652 -21.18 19.57 10.38
CA LEU A 652 -19.81 19.90 10.74
C LEU A 652 -18.88 18.73 10.40
N ASP A 653 -17.70 19.06 9.88
CA ASP A 653 -16.58 18.13 9.70
C ASP A 653 -15.49 18.35 10.76
N SER A 654 -15.55 19.48 11.46
CA SER A 654 -14.62 19.85 12.54
C SER A 654 -15.24 20.93 13.45
N ASP A 655 -14.71 21.06 14.66
CA ASP A 655 -15.09 22.11 15.61
C ASP A 655 -14.85 23.52 15.06
N TRP A 656 -13.85 23.69 14.21
CA TRP A 656 -13.53 24.96 13.54
C TRP A 656 -14.69 25.48 12.68
N GLU A 657 -15.43 24.59 12.04
CA GLU A 657 -16.61 24.95 11.23
C GLU A 657 -17.75 25.44 12.11
N GLY A 658 -17.96 24.81 13.28
CA GLY A 658 -18.94 25.26 14.27
C GLY A 658 -18.58 26.66 14.79
N GLU A 659 -17.32 26.88 15.11
CA GLU A 659 -16.84 28.21 15.55
C GLU A 659 -16.98 29.25 14.43
N PHE A 660 -16.69 28.87 13.18
CA PHE A 660 -16.95 29.74 12.04
C PHE A 660 -18.44 30.11 11.92
N CYS A 661 -19.36 29.15 12.06
CA CYS A 661 -20.79 29.43 12.04
C CYS A 661 -21.18 30.43 13.13
N ARG A 662 -20.69 30.24 14.35
CA ARG A 662 -20.92 31.13 15.49
C ARG A 662 -20.43 32.57 15.19
N VAL A 663 -19.25 32.70 14.64
CA VAL A 663 -18.67 34.01 14.28
C VAL A 663 -19.43 34.64 13.12
N ALA A 664 -19.76 33.87 12.09
CA ALA A 664 -20.50 34.37 10.94
C ALA A 664 -21.91 34.89 11.32
N GLU A 665 -22.59 34.22 12.25
CA GLU A 665 -23.91 34.64 12.74
C GLU A 665 -23.87 35.90 13.61
N SER A 666 -22.81 36.08 14.38
CA SER A 666 -22.62 37.25 15.25
C SER A 666 -22.05 38.49 14.56
N HIS A 667 -21.36 38.30 13.42
CA HIS A 667 -20.61 39.38 12.78
C HIS A 667 -21.52 40.34 11.97
N PRO A 668 -21.52 41.67 12.25
CA PRO A 668 -22.47 42.61 11.66
C PRO A 668 -22.34 42.75 10.12
N LYS A 669 -21.16 42.50 9.55
CA LYS A 669 -20.91 42.59 8.10
C LYS A 669 -21.29 41.34 7.33
N VAL A 670 -21.60 40.23 8.00
CA VAL A 670 -22.02 38.99 7.33
C VAL A 670 -23.54 39.09 7.11
N ARG A 671 -23.95 39.12 5.85
CA ARG A 671 -25.36 39.13 5.47
C ARG A 671 -25.95 37.71 5.49
N ALA A 672 -25.26 36.79 4.83
CA ALA A 672 -25.63 35.38 4.82
C ALA A 672 -24.38 34.53 4.61
N TYR A 673 -24.44 33.27 5.08
CA TYR A 673 -23.38 32.29 4.87
C TYR A 673 -23.96 30.93 4.53
N VAL A 674 -23.13 30.05 3.97
CA VAL A 674 -23.45 28.64 3.69
C VAL A 674 -22.17 27.82 3.65
N LYS A 675 -22.22 26.59 4.15
CA LYS A 675 -21.17 25.60 3.93
C LYS A 675 -21.36 24.95 2.57
N ASN A 676 -20.27 24.73 1.85
CA ASN A 676 -20.30 24.01 0.58
C ASN A 676 -20.44 22.48 0.79
N HIS A 677 -21.60 22.05 1.26
CA HIS A 677 -21.97 20.66 1.48
C HIS A 677 -23.23 20.35 0.66
N ASN A 678 -23.11 19.42 -0.28
CA ASN A 678 -24.14 19.11 -1.28
C ASN A 678 -24.69 20.35 -2.03
N LEU A 679 -23.89 21.39 -2.12
CA LEU A 679 -24.26 22.64 -2.76
C LEU A 679 -23.97 22.61 -4.26
N GLY A 680 -22.98 21.83 -4.69
CA GLY A 680 -22.55 21.76 -6.08
C GLY A 680 -21.80 23.04 -6.54
N LEU A 681 -21.17 23.76 -5.59
CA LEU A 681 -20.24 24.82 -5.90
C LEU A 681 -18.85 24.20 -6.07
N GLU A 682 -18.36 24.20 -7.30
CA GLU A 682 -17.03 23.77 -7.65
C GLU A 682 -16.19 24.97 -8.10
N VAL A 683 -14.97 25.05 -7.62
CA VAL A 683 -14.01 26.06 -8.03
C VAL A 683 -12.83 25.34 -8.67
N PRO A 684 -12.85 25.14 -9.99
CA PRO A 684 -11.72 24.54 -10.70
C PRO A 684 -10.49 25.41 -10.55
N TYR A 685 -9.35 24.82 -10.21
CA TYR A 685 -8.09 25.53 -10.12
C TYR A 685 -6.97 24.72 -10.79
N ARG A 686 -5.94 25.41 -11.27
CA ARG A 686 -4.72 24.78 -11.77
C ARG A 686 -3.62 24.93 -10.73
N TYR A 687 -2.89 23.86 -10.52
CA TYR A 687 -1.64 23.88 -9.78
C TYR A 687 -0.52 24.52 -10.60
#